data_7c38ef01753067a2b102c0a1e39f3596
#
_entry.id   7c38ef01753067a2b102c0a1e39f3596
#
_cell.length_a   1.000
_cell.length_b   1.000
_cell.length_c   1.000
_cell.angle_alpha   90.00
_cell.angle_beta   90.00
_cell.angle_gamma   90.00
#
_symmetry.space_group_name_H-M   'P 1'
#
loop_
_entity.id
_entity.type
_entity.pdbx_description
1 polymer ?
#
loop_
_entity_poly.entity_id
_entity_poly.type
_entity_poly.pdbx_seq_one_letter_code
_entity_poly.pdbx_strand_id
1 'polypeptide(L)'
;VFNKVLAANRGEIAVRIFRACYDLGIHTVAMYSKEDELSLFRTRADEAYLVGENKSPLGAYLDIPEIIDLAKRRGVDAIHPGYGFLSENADFARACEEAGITFIGPPSDVLGKMGDKLSAKQIAMECGVPVIPGCSEPLRDGQEALEKAISFGFPVILKAAAGGGGRGMRLCEMPEDVIPAFELVKNEARKAFGNDDIFIEKYLVQPKHIEVQILADQYGNVRHLGERDCSLQRRYQKVVEFAPAWSVPESIREQLHADAVKIAEAVGYVNAGTVEFLVDRDGNHYFIEMNPRIQVEHTVTEMVTSIDLVRAQILIAEGQPISHPEIGLGDQNNLKVNGYAIQCRVTTEDPANNFAPDNGKIEAYRSGGGFGVRLDGGNAGTGSIISPYYDSLLVKVTSWDCTFPAVCRKATRAINEEHVRGVKTNIPFVTNILTHPTFIAGKCHTKFIDETPELFEFTESRDRATRVLKYIANIQVNNPDAERHQYDTPRFPKAQREITKQDGLKLLLDTDGPEAVKDWVLGQKKLLITDTTMRDAHQSLLSTRLRTRDMLKGADGTADILADCFSLEMWGGATFDTAYRFLHESPWERLEMLREKIPNIPFQMLLRGSNLVGYASYPDNLVRAFIAESAREGIDVFRVFDSLNWLPNMETAMDEVLRQGKFLEGTVCYTGDILDPTRDRYTLEYYVNFAKELERRGAHMLAIKDMSGLLKPYAAKKLVSTLKQEIGIPIHLHTHNTTDNQIATYLMAAEAGVDVVDTAIGPLANLTSQPSMNAVVESLRGQERDTGFDPQRLQELADYWADVRLRYESFDKGLKVPVTDIYRYEIPGGQYTNLQPQVESLGLGHRFAEVKEMYRTVN
;
A
#
# COMPACT_ATOMS: atom_id res chain seq x y z
N VAL A 1 23.75 -7.15 -38.13
CA VAL A 1 24.25 -7.34 -36.77
C VAL A 1 23.96 -6.06 -35.99
N PHE A 2 23.26 -6.17 -34.88
CA PHE A 2 22.97 -5.01 -34.05
C PHE A 2 24.22 -4.58 -33.26
N ASN A 3 24.44 -3.27 -33.17
CA ASN A 3 25.51 -2.72 -32.33
C ASN A 3 24.94 -2.28 -30.97
N LYS A 4 23.67 -1.87 -30.93
CA LYS A 4 23.08 -1.30 -29.73
C LYS A 4 21.60 -1.69 -29.61
N VAL A 5 21.24 -2.25 -28.44
CA VAL A 5 19.86 -2.70 -28.13
C VAL A 5 19.34 -1.99 -26.88
N LEU A 6 18.11 -1.46 -26.95
CA LEU A 6 17.36 -0.91 -25.82
C LEU A 6 16.43 -2.00 -25.24
N ALA A 7 16.48 -2.22 -23.93
CA ALA A 7 15.44 -2.98 -23.25
C ALA A 7 14.29 -2.02 -22.83
N ALA A 8 13.16 -2.11 -23.53
CA ALA A 8 11.96 -1.32 -23.21
C ALA A 8 11.18 -1.99 -22.06
N ASN A 9 11.86 -2.24 -20.96
CA ASN A 9 11.34 -2.91 -19.79
C ASN A 9 12.20 -2.62 -18.56
N ARG A 10 11.87 -3.24 -17.41
CA ARG A 10 12.52 -3.05 -16.12
C ARG A 10 12.78 -4.39 -15.41
N GLY A 11 13.44 -4.32 -14.28
CA GLY A 11 13.58 -5.45 -13.36
C GLY A 11 14.37 -6.62 -13.94
N GLU A 12 13.92 -7.83 -13.66
CA GLU A 12 14.66 -9.05 -14.00
C GLU A 12 14.78 -9.29 -15.50
N ILE A 13 13.71 -9.00 -16.27
CA ILE A 13 13.74 -9.23 -17.71
C ILE A 13 14.69 -8.27 -18.44
N ALA A 14 14.81 -7.02 -17.96
CA ALA A 14 15.80 -6.10 -18.49
C ALA A 14 17.23 -6.65 -18.28
N VAL A 15 17.54 -7.15 -17.08
CA VAL A 15 18.83 -7.80 -16.79
C VAL A 15 19.05 -9.03 -17.68
N ARG A 16 17.99 -9.84 -17.90
CA ARG A 16 18.07 -11.02 -18.79
C ARG A 16 18.40 -10.63 -20.23
N ILE A 17 17.78 -9.56 -20.71
CA ILE A 17 18.07 -9.04 -22.06
C ILE A 17 19.51 -8.53 -22.14
N PHE A 18 19.98 -7.77 -21.16
CA PHE A 18 21.35 -7.25 -21.15
C PHE A 18 22.39 -8.36 -21.15
N ARG A 19 22.15 -9.46 -20.40
CA ARG A 19 23.04 -10.63 -20.41
C ARG A 19 23.12 -11.25 -21.80
N ALA A 20 21.99 -11.45 -22.48
CA ALA A 20 21.99 -12.00 -23.83
C ALA A 20 22.69 -11.07 -24.85
N CYS A 21 22.46 -9.75 -24.74
CA CYS A 21 23.17 -8.76 -25.56
C CYS A 21 24.68 -8.77 -25.30
N TYR A 22 25.09 -8.84 -24.03
CA TYR A 22 26.49 -8.89 -23.65
C TYR A 22 27.18 -10.12 -24.22
N ASP A 23 26.54 -11.30 -24.14
CA ASP A 23 27.07 -12.54 -24.71
C ASP A 23 27.21 -12.49 -26.24
N LEU A 24 26.45 -11.64 -26.92
CA LEU A 24 26.54 -11.36 -28.36
C LEU A 24 27.45 -10.17 -28.70
N GLY A 25 28.06 -9.51 -27.72
CA GLY A 25 28.90 -8.32 -27.93
C GLY A 25 28.11 -7.06 -28.31
N ILE A 26 26.85 -6.99 -27.98
CA ILE A 26 25.95 -5.87 -28.28
C ILE A 26 25.88 -4.89 -27.10
N HIS A 27 26.03 -3.61 -27.38
CA HIS A 27 25.93 -2.52 -26.40
C HIS A 27 24.48 -2.36 -25.90
N THR A 28 24.32 -2.16 -24.62
CA THR A 28 23.01 -2.21 -23.96
C THR A 28 22.54 -0.86 -23.46
N VAL A 29 21.26 -0.56 -23.65
CA VAL A 29 20.61 0.65 -23.14
C VAL A 29 19.46 0.27 -22.23
N ALA A 30 19.51 0.77 -21.01
CA ALA A 30 18.39 0.73 -20.07
C ALA A 30 17.57 2.02 -20.12
N MET A 31 16.27 1.92 -19.91
CA MET A 31 15.42 3.03 -19.57
C MET A 31 14.81 2.80 -18.17
N TYR A 32 14.59 3.86 -17.41
CA TYR A 32 14.04 3.75 -16.06
C TYR A 32 13.16 4.96 -15.71
N SER A 33 12.12 4.70 -14.91
CA SER A 33 11.29 5.75 -14.30
C SER A 33 12.01 6.39 -13.11
N LYS A 34 11.49 7.50 -12.60
CA LYS A 34 12.01 8.17 -11.41
C LYS A 34 11.99 7.22 -10.18
N GLU A 35 10.98 6.37 -10.06
CA GLU A 35 10.85 5.39 -8.98
C GLU A 35 11.88 4.26 -9.05
N ASP A 36 12.44 4.02 -10.23
CA ASP A 36 13.50 3.04 -10.46
C ASP A 36 14.92 3.66 -10.46
N GLU A 37 15.07 4.92 -10.07
CA GLU A 37 16.37 5.59 -10.05
C GLU A 37 17.43 4.86 -9.21
N LEU A 38 17.03 4.18 -8.16
CA LEU A 38 17.90 3.37 -7.29
C LEU A 38 17.85 1.88 -7.60
N SER A 39 17.11 1.46 -8.65
CA SER A 39 16.98 0.05 -9.01
C SER A 39 18.29 -0.50 -9.63
N LEU A 40 18.65 -1.72 -9.20
CA LEU A 40 19.92 -2.36 -9.60
C LEU A 40 19.99 -2.67 -11.10
N PHE A 41 18.86 -2.94 -11.77
CA PHE A 41 18.88 -3.35 -13.18
C PHE A 41 19.50 -2.29 -14.09
N ARG A 42 19.28 -1.01 -13.82
CA ARG A 42 19.85 0.07 -14.65
C ARG A 42 21.38 0.12 -14.65
N THR A 43 22.01 -0.37 -13.58
CA THR A 43 23.49 -0.43 -13.46
C THR A 43 24.08 -1.64 -14.18
N ARG A 44 23.23 -2.50 -14.76
CA ARG A 44 23.64 -3.68 -15.54
C ARG A 44 23.71 -3.42 -17.03
N ALA A 45 23.25 -2.27 -17.49
CA ALA A 45 23.38 -1.82 -18.86
C ALA A 45 24.60 -0.92 -19.02
N ASP A 46 25.10 -0.78 -20.26
CA ASP A 46 26.20 0.12 -20.58
C ASP A 46 25.75 1.60 -20.50
N GLU A 47 24.49 1.86 -20.86
CA GLU A 47 23.86 3.18 -20.75
C GLU A 47 22.51 3.08 -20.07
N ALA A 48 22.11 4.10 -19.27
CA ALA A 48 20.81 4.15 -18.62
C ALA A 48 20.22 5.55 -18.66
N TYR A 49 18.94 5.69 -19.02
CA TYR A 49 18.27 6.97 -19.21
C TYR A 49 16.93 7.04 -18.49
N LEU A 50 16.68 8.18 -17.84
CA LEU A 50 15.40 8.50 -17.24
C LEU A 50 14.36 8.75 -18.33
N VAL A 51 13.17 8.17 -18.18
CA VAL A 51 11.99 8.37 -19.02
C VAL A 51 10.77 8.71 -18.18
N GLY A 52 9.82 9.42 -18.75
CA GLY A 52 8.56 9.73 -18.08
C GLY A 52 8.70 10.61 -16.86
N GLU A 53 9.60 11.61 -16.85
CA GLU A 53 9.89 12.46 -15.68
C GLU A 53 8.63 13.07 -15.03
N ASN A 54 7.62 13.39 -15.85
CA ASN A 54 6.35 13.96 -15.38
C ASN A 54 5.16 13.01 -15.51
N LYS A 55 5.40 11.69 -15.56
CA LYS A 55 4.38 10.66 -15.71
C LYS A 55 4.26 9.80 -14.45
N SER A 56 3.18 9.03 -14.37
CA SER A 56 3.06 8.01 -13.33
C SER A 56 4.14 6.93 -13.52
N PRO A 57 4.48 6.18 -12.47
CA PRO A 57 5.49 5.11 -12.56
C PRO A 57 5.27 4.14 -13.70
N LEU A 58 4.04 3.68 -13.91
CA LEU A 58 3.66 2.82 -15.03
C LEU A 58 3.64 3.58 -16.36
N GLY A 59 3.14 4.82 -16.36
CA GLY A 59 3.06 5.67 -17.55
C GLY A 59 4.41 5.96 -18.20
N ALA A 60 5.49 5.98 -17.40
CA ALA A 60 6.86 6.15 -17.91
C ALA A 60 7.28 5.01 -18.86
N TYR A 61 6.88 3.77 -18.53
CA TYR A 61 7.19 2.60 -19.36
C TYR A 61 6.20 2.36 -20.51
N LEU A 62 5.14 3.15 -20.60
CA LEU A 62 4.10 3.04 -21.64
C LEU A 62 4.14 4.20 -22.64
N ASP A 63 5.08 5.12 -22.52
CA ASP A 63 5.20 6.29 -23.39
C ASP A 63 5.92 5.98 -24.69
N ILE A 64 5.19 5.50 -25.68
CA ILE A 64 5.71 5.12 -27.00
C ILE A 64 6.52 6.28 -27.63
N PRO A 65 6.00 7.51 -27.74
CA PRO A 65 6.77 8.62 -28.34
C PRO A 65 8.09 8.88 -27.68
N GLU A 66 8.16 8.90 -26.34
CA GLU A 66 9.38 9.18 -25.61
C GLU A 66 10.41 8.04 -25.72
N ILE A 67 9.94 6.78 -25.71
CA ILE A 67 10.81 5.60 -25.91
C ILE A 67 11.44 5.62 -27.30
N ILE A 68 10.67 5.90 -28.33
CA ILE A 68 11.16 5.98 -29.72
C ILE A 68 12.12 7.16 -29.90
N ASP A 69 11.83 8.31 -29.30
CA ASP A 69 12.73 9.47 -29.33
C ASP A 69 14.06 9.18 -28.62
N LEU A 70 14.01 8.55 -27.45
CA LEU A 70 15.21 8.09 -26.75
C LEU A 70 16.05 7.16 -27.63
N ALA A 71 15.42 6.15 -28.24
CA ALA A 71 16.09 5.18 -29.09
C ALA A 71 16.79 5.87 -30.29
N LYS A 72 16.10 6.80 -30.96
CA LYS A 72 16.68 7.60 -32.06
C LYS A 72 17.86 8.45 -31.59
N ARG A 73 17.70 9.19 -30.51
CA ARG A 73 18.76 10.06 -29.97
C ARG A 73 20.02 9.30 -29.57
N ARG A 74 19.87 8.02 -29.17
CA ARG A 74 20.99 7.18 -28.71
C ARG A 74 21.50 6.21 -29.75
N GLY A 75 20.99 6.28 -30.98
CA GLY A 75 21.42 5.41 -32.08
C GLY A 75 21.21 3.94 -31.80
N VAL A 76 20.02 3.59 -31.27
CA VAL A 76 19.61 2.20 -30.95
C VAL A 76 19.18 1.53 -32.25
N ASP A 77 19.72 0.33 -32.55
CA ASP A 77 19.38 -0.45 -33.74
C ASP A 77 18.10 -1.26 -33.55
N ALA A 78 17.90 -1.76 -32.31
CA ALA A 78 16.75 -2.61 -32.01
C ALA A 78 16.25 -2.42 -30.59
N ILE A 79 14.95 -2.66 -30.37
CA ILE A 79 14.28 -2.61 -29.06
C ILE A 79 13.76 -3.97 -28.70
N HIS A 80 14.12 -4.46 -27.50
CA HIS A 80 13.56 -5.68 -26.93
C HIS A 80 12.50 -5.30 -25.88
N PRO A 81 11.23 -5.63 -26.07
CA PRO A 81 10.15 -5.23 -25.17
C PRO A 81 10.04 -6.11 -23.91
N GLY A 82 10.71 -7.26 -23.86
CA GLY A 82 10.56 -8.24 -22.79
C GLY A 82 9.17 -8.84 -22.71
N TYR A 83 8.57 -8.82 -21.53
CA TYR A 83 7.17 -9.19 -21.28
C TYR A 83 6.46 -8.12 -20.44
N GLY A 84 5.14 -8.06 -20.51
CA GLY A 84 4.33 -6.98 -19.92
C GLY A 84 4.55 -5.64 -20.66
N PHE A 85 4.08 -4.55 -20.07
CA PHE A 85 4.16 -3.20 -20.66
C PHE A 85 3.75 -3.15 -22.13
N LEU A 86 4.68 -2.82 -23.01
CA LEU A 86 4.45 -2.65 -24.45
C LEU A 86 4.77 -3.90 -25.29
N SER A 87 5.08 -5.04 -24.66
CA SER A 87 5.53 -6.24 -25.40
C SER A 87 4.49 -6.87 -26.35
N GLU A 88 3.21 -6.64 -26.11
CA GLU A 88 2.10 -7.11 -26.94
C GLU A 88 1.37 -5.96 -27.64
N ASN A 89 1.97 -4.76 -27.64
CA ASN A 89 1.37 -3.57 -28.21
C ASN A 89 1.75 -3.40 -29.68
N ALA A 90 0.77 -3.60 -30.57
CA ALA A 90 0.97 -3.48 -32.02
C ALA A 90 1.37 -2.07 -32.47
N ASP A 91 0.89 -1.03 -31.78
CA ASP A 91 1.22 0.36 -32.12
C ASP A 91 2.67 0.67 -31.75
N PHE A 92 3.20 0.06 -30.69
CA PHE A 92 4.62 0.19 -30.34
C PHE A 92 5.51 -0.49 -31.38
N ALA A 93 5.17 -1.70 -31.79
CA ALA A 93 5.91 -2.39 -32.85
C ALA A 93 5.89 -1.58 -34.16
N ARG A 94 4.74 -1.05 -34.54
CA ARG A 94 4.60 -0.17 -35.73
C ARG A 94 5.41 1.10 -35.60
N ALA A 95 5.42 1.73 -34.42
CA ALA A 95 6.22 2.93 -34.17
C ALA A 95 7.75 2.65 -34.29
N CYS A 96 8.19 1.45 -33.88
CA CYS A 96 9.58 1.02 -34.13
C CYS A 96 9.86 0.87 -35.63
N GLU A 97 9.00 0.16 -36.37
CA GLU A 97 9.09 -0.05 -37.81
C GLU A 97 9.18 1.31 -38.57
N GLU A 98 8.27 2.24 -38.26
CA GLU A 98 8.24 3.59 -38.84
C GLU A 98 9.49 4.43 -38.48
N ALA A 99 10.08 4.14 -37.35
CA ALA A 99 11.30 4.80 -36.89
C ALA A 99 12.58 4.21 -37.49
N GLY A 100 12.48 3.10 -38.23
CA GLY A 100 13.62 2.34 -38.75
C GLY A 100 14.40 1.60 -37.65
N ILE A 101 13.75 1.27 -36.54
CA ILE A 101 14.30 0.54 -35.39
C ILE A 101 13.67 -0.86 -35.40
N THR A 102 14.48 -1.90 -35.27
CA THR A 102 13.96 -3.27 -35.25
C THR A 102 13.26 -3.58 -33.93
N PHE A 103 12.00 -3.97 -33.99
CA PHE A 103 11.28 -4.54 -32.84
C PHE A 103 11.66 -6.01 -32.68
N ILE A 104 12.25 -6.41 -31.56
CA ILE A 104 12.64 -7.79 -31.28
C ILE A 104 11.42 -8.54 -30.77
N GLY A 105 10.67 -9.08 -31.69
CA GLY A 105 9.40 -9.77 -31.48
C GLY A 105 8.71 -10.06 -32.82
N PRO A 106 7.44 -10.46 -32.81
CA PRO A 106 6.66 -10.65 -34.02
C PRO A 106 6.30 -9.32 -34.70
N PRO A 107 5.99 -9.34 -35.99
CA PRO A 107 5.53 -8.14 -36.74
C PRO A 107 4.25 -7.52 -36.15
N SER A 108 4.06 -6.23 -36.33
CA SER A 108 2.94 -5.48 -35.75
C SER A 108 1.57 -6.00 -36.13
N ASP A 109 1.38 -6.54 -37.33
CA ASP A 109 0.13 -7.16 -37.79
C ASP A 109 -0.17 -8.49 -37.09
N VAL A 110 0.85 -9.30 -36.80
CA VAL A 110 0.74 -10.55 -36.02
C VAL A 110 0.39 -10.24 -34.56
N LEU A 111 1.00 -9.22 -33.97
CA LEU A 111 0.65 -8.72 -32.63
C LEU A 111 -0.83 -8.31 -32.57
N GLY A 112 -1.32 -7.57 -33.56
CA GLY A 112 -2.72 -7.17 -33.62
C GLY A 112 -3.69 -8.34 -33.72
N LYS A 113 -3.38 -9.34 -34.55
CA LYS A 113 -4.23 -10.55 -34.74
C LYS A 113 -4.26 -11.43 -33.49
N MET A 114 -3.13 -11.64 -32.84
CA MET A 114 -3.02 -12.52 -31.69
C MET A 114 -3.39 -11.82 -30.34
N GLY A 115 -3.28 -10.51 -30.27
CA GLY A 115 -3.72 -9.71 -29.12
C GLY A 115 -5.25 -9.62 -28.97
N ASP A 116 -6.02 -9.83 -30.06
CA ASP A 116 -7.47 -9.93 -29.98
C ASP A 116 -7.91 -11.39 -29.75
N LYS A 117 -8.50 -11.65 -28.55
CA LYS A 117 -8.91 -13.01 -28.15
C LYS A 117 -9.90 -13.67 -29.08
N LEU A 118 -10.79 -12.90 -29.71
CA LEU A 118 -11.78 -13.42 -30.67
C LEU A 118 -11.09 -13.82 -31.96
N SER A 119 -10.24 -12.98 -32.50
CA SER A 119 -9.45 -13.27 -33.70
C SER A 119 -8.54 -14.50 -33.49
N ALA A 120 -7.87 -14.60 -32.35
CA ALA A 120 -7.01 -15.73 -32.00
C ALA A 120 -7.80 -17.04 -31.91
N LYS A 121 -8.98 -17.04 -31.27
CA LYS A 121 -9.90 -18.21 -31.25
C LYS A 121 -10.38 -18.59 -32.65
N GLN A 122 -10.74 -17.62 -33.47
CA GLN A 122 -11.19 -17.87 -34.85
C GLN A 122 -10.08 -18.54 -35.67
N ILE A 123 -8.87 -18.03 -35.60
CA ILE A 123 -7.71 -18.62 -36.27
C ILE A 123 -7.46 -20.05 -35.79
N ALA A 124 -7.53 -20.32 -34.48
CA ALA A 124 -7.38 -21.66 -33.93
C ALA A 124 -8.43 -22.64 -34.51
N MET A 125 -9.69 -22.21 -34.58
CA MET A 125 -10.78 -22.99 -35.17
C MET A 125 -10.56 -23.26 -36.67
N GLU A 126 -10.12 -22.27 -37.44
CA GLU A 126 -9.78 -22.40 -38.85
C GLU A 126 -8.62 -23.37 -39.08
N CYS A 127 -7.67 -23.47 -38.16
CA CYS A 127 -6.61 -24.46 -38.15
C CYS A 127 -7.07 -25.86 -37.72
N GLY A 128 -8.32 -26.01 -37.30
CA GLY A 128 -8.84 -27.26 -36.75
C GLY A 128 -8.33 -27.56 -35.32
N VAL A 129 -7.88 -26.55 -34.59
CA VAL A 129 -7.45 -26.68 -33.20
C VAL A 129 -8.66 -26.55 -32.28
N PRO A 130 -8.87 -27.46 -31.32
CA PRO A 130 -10.02 -27.39 -30.43
C PRO A 130 -9.98 -26.12 -29.56
N VAL A 131 -11.13 -25.45 -29.42
CA VAL A 131 -11.34 -24.33 -28.48
C VAL A 131 -12.42 -24.72 -27.48
N ILE A 132 -12.42 -24.05 -26.31
CA ILE A 132 -13.44 -24.31 -25.29
C ILE A 132 -14.82 -24.03 -25.92
N PRO A 133 -15.75 -25.01 -25.91
CA PRO A 133 -17.11 -24.81 -26.42
C PRO A 133 -17.79 -23.61 -25.75
N GLY A 134 -18.24 -22.66 -26.52
CA GLY A 134 -18.84 -21.42 -26.01
C GLY A 134 -19.55 -20.67 -27.13
N CYS A 135 -20.36 -19.68 -26.79
CA CYS A 135 -20.97 -18.79 -27.77
C CYS A 135 -19.98 -17.68 -28.16
N SER A 136 -20.00 -17.33 -29.47
CA SER A 136 -19.23 -16.21 -30.03
C SER A 136 -20.02 -14.88 -30.01
N GLU A 137 -21.32 -14.96 -29.83
CA GLU A 137 -22.25 -13.83 -29.78
C GLU A 137 -22.87 -13.71 -28.38
N PRO A 138 -23.23 -12.50 -27.94
CA PRO A 138 -23.95 -12.32 -26.68
C PRO A 138 -25.28 -13.05 -26.67
N LEU A 139 -25.61 -13.64 -25.54
CA LEU A 139 -26.88 -14.35 -25.34
C LEU A 139 -28.04 -13.34 -25.24
N ARG A 140 -29.14 -13.63 -25.87
CA ARG A 140 -30.36 -12.77 -25.88
C ARG A 140 -31.08 -12.84 -24.53
N ASP A 141 -31.24 -14.04 -23.98
CA ASP A 141 -32.01 -14.31 -22.77
C ASP A 141 -31.57 -15.59 -22.08
N GLY A 142 -32.15 -15.83 -20.89
CA GLY A 142 -31.82 -16.99 -20.07
C GLY A 142 -32.25 -18.33 -20.66
N GLN A 143 -33.24 -18.34 -21.60
CA GLN A 143 -33.69 -19.55 -22.27
C GLN A 143 -32.66 -19.99 -23.32
N GLU A 144 -32.15 -19.07 -24.12
CA GLU A 144 -31.05 -19.34 -25.05
C GLU A 144 -29.80 -19.80 -24.31
N ALA A 145 -29.51 -19.20 -23.15
CA ALA A 145 -28.40 -19.63 -22.25
C ALA A 145 -28.57 -21.09 -21.83
N LEU A 146 -29.78 -21.50 -21.47
CA LEU A 146 -30.10 -22.88 -21.09
C LEU A 146 -29.95 -23.87 -22.27
N GLU A 147 -30.45 -23.51 -23.43
CA GLU A 147 -30.32 -24.33 -24.63
C GLU A 147 -28.85 -24.55 -25.02
N LYS A 148 -28.04 -23.48 -24.99
CA LYS A 148 -26.60 -23.55 -25.21
C LYS A 148 -25.90 -24.39 -24.15
N ALA A 149 -26.25 -24.19 -22.85
CA ALA A 149 -25.70 -24.96 -21.75
C ALA A 149 -25.93 -26.47 -21.93
N ILE A 150 -27.13 -26.86 -22.33
CA ILE A 150 -27.46 -28.26 -22.60
C ILE A 150 -26.61 -28.81 -23.76
N SER A 151 -26.41 -28.00 -24.80
CA SER A 151 -25.59 -28.42 -25.95
C SER A 151 -24.11 -28.57 -25.63
N PHE A 152 -23.55 -27.74 -24.70
CA PHE A 152 -22.15 -27.83 -24.27
C PHE A 152 -21.93 -28.87 -23.17
N GLY A 153 -23.01 -29.29 -22.50
CA GLY A 153 -22.97 -30.16 -21.33
C GLY A 153 -22.45 -29.45 -20.06
N PHE A 154 -23.00 -29.85 -18.92
CA PHE A 154 -22.63 -29.25 -17.61
C PHE A 154 -21.30 -29.78 -17.08
N PRO A 155 -20.61 -29.00 -16.22
CA PRO A 155 -20.93 -27.63 -15.82
C PRO A 155 -20.60 -26.59 -16.90
N VAL A 156 -21.25 -25.41 -16.82
CA VAL A 156 -21.00 -24.25 -17.70
C VAL A 156 -20.77 -22.99 -16.87
N ILE A 157 -20.17 -21.99 -17.47
CA ILE A 157 -19.94 -20.70 -16.82
C ILE A 157 -20.52 -19.56 -17.66
N LEU A 158 -21.31 -18.70 -17.02
CA LEU A 158 -21.80 -17.45 -17.61
C LEU A 158 -20.82 -16.33 -17.29
N LYS A 159 -20.52 -15.50 -18.28
CA LYS A 159 -19.53 -14.41 -18.17
C LYS A 159 -20.08 -13.13 -18.79
N ALA A 160 -19.93 -12.00 -18.08
CA ALA A 160 -20.16 -10.69 -18.67
C ALA A 160 -19.03 -10.29 -19.63
N ALA A 161 -19.36 -9.66 -20.76
CA ALA A 161 -18.39 -9.22 -21.78
C ALA A 161 -17.29 -8.31 -21.21
N ALA A 162 -17.67 -7.38 -20.33
CA ALA A 162 -16.76 -6.44 -19.66
C ALA A 162 -16.27 -6.95 -18.29
N GLY A 163 -16.60 -8.19 -17.91
CA GLY A 163 -16.22 -8.79 -16.63
C GLY A 163 -14.75 -9.24 -16.60
N GLY A 164 -14.09 -9.04 -15.46
CA GLY A 164 -12.70 -9.49 -15.23
C GLY A 164 -12.44 -9.74 -13.76
N GLY A 165 -11.38 -10.52 -13.45
CA GLY A 165 -10.96 -10.79 -12.07
C GLY A 165 -11.99 -11.53 -11.22
N GLY A 166 -12.89 -12.33 -11.83
CA GLY A 166 -13.91 -13.12 -11.11
C GLY A 166 -15.26 -12.39 -10.91
N ARG A 167 -15.37 -11.11 -11.28
CA ARG A 167 -16.63 -10.36 -11.23
C ARG A 167 -17.43 -10.53 -12.53
N GLY A 168 -18.76 -10.65 -12.40
CA GLY A 168 -19.63 -10.88 -13.54
C GLY A 168 -19.50 -12.29 -14.11
N MET A 169 -19.18 -13.30 -13.30
CA MET A 169 -19.11 -14.70 -13.70
C MET A 169 -19.89 -15.57 -12.72
N ARG A 170 -20.62 -16.58 -13.24
CA ARG A 170 -21.35 -17.57 -12.42
C ARG A 170 -21.20 -18.97 -13.02
N LEU A 171 -20.78 -19.90 -12.17
CA LEU A 171 -20.76 -21.32 -12.48
C LEU A 171 -22.19 -21.87 -12.32
N CYS A 172 -22.62 -22.66 -13.30
CA CYS A 172 -23.87 -23.40 -13.29
C CYS A 172 -23.54 -24.88 -13.40
N GLU A 173 -23.87 -25.63 -12.37
CA GLU A 173 -23.58 -27.06 -12.28
C GLU A 173 -24.72 -27.89 -12.87
N MET A 174 -25.94 -27.37 -12.83
CA MET A 174 -27.14 -28.04 -13.27
C MET A 174 -28.03 -27.13 -14.15
N PRO A 175 -28.94 -27.68 -14.97
CA PRO A 175 -29.83 -26.89 -15.85
C PRO A 175 -30.63 -25.80 -15.13
N GLU A 176 -31.11 -26.07 -13.91
CA GLU A 176 -31.92 -25.19 -13.10
C GLU A 176 -31.15 -23.94 -12.64
N ASP A 177 -29.81 -23.97 -12.63
CA ASP A 177 -28.98 -22.85 -12.21
C ASP A 177 -28.89 -21.76 -13.30
N VAL A 178 -29.05 -22.11 -14.56
CA VAL A 178 -28.66 -21.27 -15.70
C VAL A 178 -29.50 -20.00 -15.81
N ILE A 179 -30.82 -20.10 -15.76
CA ILE A 179 -31.71 -18.94 -15.95
C ILE A 179 -31.54 -17.95 -14.76
N PRO A 180 -31.57 -18.39 -13.47
CA PRO A 180 -31.32 -17.50 -12.35
C PRO A 180 -29.94 -16.84 -12.40
N ALA A 181 -28.91 -17.61 -12.77
CA ALA A 181 -27.54 -17.10 -12.88
C ALA A 181 -27.42 -16.07 -14.02
N PHE A 182 -28.07 -16.28 -15.15
CA PHE A 182 -28.08 -15.34 -16.29
C PHE A 182 -28.65 -13.98 -15.89
N GLU A 183 -29.82 -13.96 -15.22
CA GLU A 183 -30.47 -12.73 -14.77
C GLU A 183 -29.59 -12.00 -13.73
N LEU A 184 -28.94 -12.76 -12.83
CA LEU A 184 -28.06 -12.20 -11.80
C LEU A 184 -26.82 -11.54 -12.46
N VAL A 185 -26.12 -12.27 -13.35
CA VAL A 185 -24.92 -11.78 -14.06
C VAL A 185 -25.26 -10.57 -14.92
N LYS A 186 -26.40 -10.59 -15.63
CA LYS A 186 -26.88 -9.48 -16.45
C LYS A 186 -27.12 -8.21 -15.62
N ASN A 187 -27.75 -8.35 -14.45
CA ASN A 187 -27.99 -7.23 -13.56
C ASN A 187 -26.69 -6.70 -12.95
N GLU A 188 -25.76 -7.59 -12.54
CA GLU A 188 -24.43 -7.20 -12.04
C GLU A 188 -23.63 -6.46 -13.12
N ALA A 189 -23.62 -6.99 -14.35
CA ALA A 189 -22.88 -6.43 -15.49
C ALA A 189 -23.38 -5.04 -15.85
N ARG A 190 -24.69 -4.86 -15.92
CA ARG A 190 -25.32 -3.57 -16.18
C ARG A 190 -24.96 -2.52 -15.13
N LYS A 191 -24.98 -2.90 -13.85
CA LYS A 191 -24.66 -1.99 -12.74
C LYS A 191 -23.17 -1.65 -12.66
N ALA A 192 -22.29 -2.62 -12.91
CA ALA A 192 -20.85 -2.46 -12.70
C ALA A 192 -20.12 -1.90 -13.93
N PHE A 193 -20.58 -2.23 -15.15
CA PHE A 193 -19.83 -1.98 -16.40
C PHE A 193 -20.63 -1.20 -17.45
N GLY A 194 -21.93 -1.00 -17.24
CA GLY A 194 -22.79 -0.33 -18.23
C GLY A 194 -23.06 -1.14 -19.50
N ASN A 195 -22.58 -2.38 -19.59
CA ASN A 195 -22.80 -3.34 -20.68
C ASN A 195 -23.35 -4.63 -20.07
N ASP A 196 -24.44 -5.14 -20.61
CA ASP A 196 -25.14 -6.33 -20.12
C ASP A 196 -25.03 -7.54 -21.09
N ASP A 197 -24.06 -7.53 -21.98
CA ASP A 197 -23.73 -8.65 -22.86
C ASP A 197 -23.19 -9.82 -22.06
N ILE A 198 -23.86 -10.98 -22.16
CA ILE A 198 -23.49 -12.20 -21.43
C ILE A 198 -23.14 -13.30 -22.44
N PHE A 199 -22.06 -14.00 -22.14
CA PHE A 199 -21.56 -15.16 -22.86
C PHE A 199 -21.63 -16.40 -21.98
N ILE A 200 -21.70 -17.58 -22.63
CA ILE A 200 -21.65 -18.88 -21.96
C ILE A 200 -20.51 -19.72 -22.53
N GLU A 201 -19.79 -20.40 -21.67
CA GLU A 201 -18.74 -21.35 -22.05
C GLU A 201 -18.84 -22.64 -21.22
N LYS A 202 -18.38 -23.76 -21.78
CA LYS A 202 -18.15 -24.99 -21.05
C LYS A 202 -17.16 -24.71 -19.91
N TYR A 203 -17.50 -25.12 -18.69
CA TYR A 203 -16.57 -25.06 -17.57
C TYR A 203 -15.75 -26.35 -17.49
N LEU A 204 -14.43 -26.22 -17.54
CA LEU A 204 -13.51 -27.34 -17.37
C LEU A 204 -13.21 -27.55 -15.87
N VAL A 205 -13.51 -28.76 -15.38
CA VAL A 205 -13.31 -29.11 -13.98
C VAL A 205 -11.87 -29.51 -13.77
N GLN A 206 -11.13 -28.75 -12.94
CA GLN A 206 -9.74 -29.03 -12.56
C GLN A 206 -8.82 -29.36 -13.75
N PRO A 207 -8.79 -28.51 -14.80
CA PRO A 207 -7.91 -28.77 -15.93
C PRO A 207 -6.45 -28.53 -15.58
N LYS A 208 -5.54 -29.06 -16.38
CA LYS A 208 -4.15 -28.64 -16.41
C LYS A 208 -4.00 -27.46 -17.38
N HIS A 209 -3.11 -26.54 -17.01
CA HIS A 209 -2.70 -25.43 -17.88
C HIS A 209 -1.34 -25.78 -18.49
N ILE A 210 -1.35 -26.12 -19.77
CA ILE A 210 -0.15 -26.53 -20.50
C ILE A 210 0.10 -25.52 -21.62
N GLU A 211 1.35 -25.13 -21.78
CA GLU A 211 1.74 -24.19 -22.81
C GLU A 211 2.91 -24.68 -23.64
N VAL A 212 2.90 -24.37 -24.92
CA VAL A 212 3.93 -24.78 -25.88
C VAL A 212 4.77 -23.59 -26.31
N GLN A 213 6.08 -23.68 -26.12
CA GLN A 213 7.03 -22.67 -26.57
C GLN A 213 7.25 -22.78 -28.07
N ILE A 214 6.99 -21.71 -28.80
CA ILE A 214 7.26 -21.56 -30.23
C ILE A 214 8.49 -20.67 -30.44
N LEU A 215 9.27 -21.02 -31.44
CA LEU A 215 10.33 -20.22 -32.02
C LEU A 215 10.22 -20.27 -33.54
N ALA A 216 10.17 -19.11 -34.20
CA ALA A 216 10.00 -19.01 -35.64
C ALA A 216 10.92 -17.95 -36.25
N ASP A 217 11.45 -18.20 -37.45
CA ASP A 217 12.30 -17.24 -38.15
C ASP A 217 11.55 -16.54 -39.32
N GLN A 218 12.22 -15.60 -39.96
CA GLN A 218 11.69 -14.82 -41.08
C GLN A 218 11.59 -15.62 -42.38
N TYR A 219 12.09 -16.87 -42.42
CA TYR A 219 12.13 -17.74 -43.57
C TYR A 219 10.99 -18.77 -43.57
N GLY A 220 10.06 -18.65 -42.61
CA GLY A 220 8.91 -19.57 -42.48
C GLY A 220 9.21 -20.86 -41.74
N ASN A 221 10.39 -20.99 -41.10
CA ASN A 221 10.66 -22.14 -40.22
C ASN A 221 10.01 -21.88 -38.88
N VAL A 222 9.09 -22.72 -38.49
CA VAL A 222 8.43 -22.74 -37.19
C VAL A 222 8.80 -24.01 -36.45
N ARG A 223 9.23 -23.89 -35.19
CA ARG A 223 9.58 -25.02 -34.32
C ARG A 223 8.95 -24.84 -32.93
N HIS A 224 8.56 -25.95 -32.32
CA HIS A 224 8.27 -25.97 -30.89
C HIS A 224 9.50 -26.36 -30.08
N LEU A 225 9.60 -25.89 -28.86
CA LEU A 225 10.66 -26.21 -27.89
C LEU A 225 10.13 -27.02 -26.71
N GLY A 226 9.09 -27.82 -26.94
CA GLY A 226 8.38 -28.55 -25.91
C GLY A 226 7.37 -27.71 -25.15
N GLU A 227 6.82 -28.30 -24.13
CA GLU A 227 5.75 -27.77 -23.32
C GLU A 227 6.17 -27.52 -21.87
N ARG A 228 5.44 -26.62 -21.20
CA ARG A 228 5.51 -26.34 -19.77
C ARG A 228 4.18 -26.64 -19.11
N ASP A 229 4.19 -27.15 -17.88
CA ASP A 229 3.03 -27.24 -17.01
C ASP A 229 3.01 -26.00 -16.09
N CYS A 230 1.97 -25.17 -16.25
CA CYS A 230 1.74 -23.95 -15.53
C CYS A 230 0.46 -24.02 -14.67
N SER A 231 0.05 -25.22 -14.28
CA SER A 231 -1.19 -25.44 -13.52
C SER A 231 -1.20 -24.86 -12.11
N LEU A 232 -0.02 -24.62 -11.53
CA LEU A 232 0.11 -24.06 -10.18
C LEU A 232 -0.11 -22.54 -10.18
N GLN A 233 -1.36 -22.15 -10.05
CA GLN A 233 -1.81 -20.78 -10.13
C GLN A 233 -2.59 -20.39 -8.88
N ARG A 234 -2.41 -19.15 -8.44
CA ARG A 234 -3.24 -18.51 -7.44
C ARG A 234 -3.90 -17.28 -8.07
N ARG A 235 -5.24 -17.24 -8.10
CA ARG A 235 -6.00 -16.16 -8.74
C ARG A 235 -5.53 -15.87 -10.18
N TYR A 236 -5.30 -16.93 -10.96
CA TYR A 236 -4.78 -16.91 -12.32
C TYR A 236 -3.33 -16.41 -12.48
N GLN A 237 -2.60 -16.21 -11.40
CA GLN A 237 -1.16 -15.92 -11.44
C GLN A 237 -0.36 -17.20 -11.22
N LYS A 238 0.53 -17.51 -12.15
CA LYS A 238 1.44 -18.65 -12.09
C LYS A 238 2.43 -18.46 -10.93
N VAL A 239 2.67 -19.50 -10.13
CA VAL A 239 3.54 -19.47 -8.94
C VAL A 239 4.75 -20.39 -9.10
N VAL A 240 4.50 -21.61 -9.60
CA VAL A 240 5.52 -22.61 -9.90
C VAL A 240 5.21 -23.20 -11.27
N GLU A 241 6.19 -23.22 -12.13
CA GLU A 241 6.10 -23.79 -13.47
C GLU A 241 7.19 -24.83 -13.67
N PHE A 242 6.94 -25.85 -14.50
CA PHE A 242 7.94 -26.85 -14.79
C PHE A 242 7.87 -27.36 -16.24
N ALA A 243 9.00 -27.91 -16.71
CA ALA A 243 9.13 -28.52 -18.00
C ALA A 243 9.97 -29.83 -17.88
N PRO A 244 9.67 -30.86 -18.72
CA PRO A 244 8.46 -31.01 -19.55
C PRO A 244 7.21 -31.30 -18.70
N ALA A 245 6.04 -31.21 -19.29
CA ALA A 245 4.76 -31.56 -18.65
C ALA A 245 4.58 -33.10 -18.59
N TRP A 246 5.49 -33.77 -17.94
CA TRP A 246 5.66 -35.21 -17.92
C TRP A 246 4.44 -36.01 -17.45
N SER A 247 3.59 -35.37 -16.66
CA SER A 247 2.35 -35.97 -16.15
C SER A 247 1.21 -35.99 -17.16
N VAL A 248 1.38 -35.32 -18.30
CA VAL A 248 0.46 -35.35 -19.44
C VAL A 248 0.95 -36.48 -20.39
N PRO A 249 0.06 -37.38 -20.86
CA PRO A 249 0.44 -38.46 -21.78
C PRO A 249 1.16 -37.94 -23.03
N GLU A 250 2.17 -38.66 -23.48
CA GLU A 250 3.02 -38.27 -24.62
C GLU A 250 2.21 -37.97 -25.88
N SER A 251 1.22 -38.83 -26.20
CA SER A 251 0.32 -38.60 -27.36
C SER A 251 -0.44 -37.29 -27.33
N ILE A 252 -0.81 -36.80 -26.12
CA ILE A 252 -1.47 -35.51 -25.94
C ILE A 252 -0.46 -34.37 -26.11
N ARG A 253 0.75 -34.52 -25.53
CA ARG A 253 1.82 -33.52 -25.69
C ARG A 253 2.19 -33.33 -27.16
N GLU A 254 2.30 -34.42 -27.91
CA GLU A 254 2.55 -34.38 -29.37
C GLU A 254 1.43 -33.65 -30.14
N GLN A 255 0.17 -33.84 -29.74
CA GLN A 255 -0.95 -33.09 -30.33
C GLN A 255 -0.88 -31.60 -30.02
N LEU A 256 -0.56 -31.25 -28.76
CA LEU A 256 -0.36 -29.87 -28.36
C LEU A 256 0.75 -29.18 -29.15
N HIS A 257 1.89 -29.90 -29.35
CA HIS A 257 3.00 -29.40 -30.17
C HIS A 257 2.57 -29.13 -31.59
N ALA A 258 1.89 -30.10 -32.20
CA ALA A 258 1.41 -29.99 -33.60
C ALA A 258 0.41 -28.84 -33.77
N ASP A 259 -0.52 -28.71 -32.85
CA ASP A 259 -1.54 -27.64 -32.89
C ASP A 259 -0.96 -26.25 -32.65
N ALA A 260 0.03 -26.14 -31.75
CA ALA A 260 0.74 -24.88 -31.54
C ALA A 260 1.51 -24.44 -32.79
N VAL A 261 2.21 -25.37 -33.45
CA VAL A 261 2.91 -25.11 -34.73
C VAL A 261 1.95 -24.68 -35.81
N LYS A 262 0.80 -25.39 -35.99
CA LYS A 262 -0.22 -25.01 -36.99
C LYS A 262 -0.72 -23.58 -36.81
N ILE A 263 -1.00 -23.17 -35.56
CA ILE A 263 -1.45 -21.79 -35.29
C ILE A 263 -0.36 -20.81 -35.67
N ALA A 264 0.89 -21.07 -35.25
CA ALA A 264 2.00 -20.18 -35.54
C ALA A 264 2.30 -20.04 -37.03
N GLU A 265 2.21 -21.14 -37.80
CA GLU A 265 2.36 -21.15 -39.24
C GLU A 265 1.22 -20.37 -39.94
N ALA A 266 -0.03 -20.56 -39.48
CA ALA A 266 -1.19 -19.91 -40.09
C ALA A 266 -1.17 -18.36 -39.98
N VAL A 267 -0.54 -17.83 -38.92
CA VAL A 267 -0.42 -16.38 -38.73
C VAL A 267 0.89 -15.80 -39.28
N GLY A 268 1.77 -16.66 -39.84
CA GLY A 268 3.11 -16.24 -40.27
C GLY A 268 3.96 -15.73 -39.11
N TYR A 269 3.95 -16.46 -37.99
CA TYR A 269 4.63 -16.05 -36.74
C TYR A 269 6.14 -15.94 -36.94
N VAL A 270 6.72 -14.91 -36.29
CA VAL A 270 8.19 -14.71 -36.26
C VAL A 270 8.60 -14.44 -34.82
N ASN A 271 9.78 -14.91 -34.43
CA ASN A 271 10.38 -14.75 -33.13
C ASN A 271 9.84 -15.74 -32.07
N ALA A 272 10.02 -15.47 -30.77
CA ALA A 272 9.54 -16.35 -29.71
C ALA A 272 8.08 -16.03 -29.33
N GLY A 273 7.29 -17.08 -29.13
CA GLY A 273 5.90 -16.99 -28.68
C GLY A 273 5.48 -18.23 -27.93
N THR A 274 4.34 -18.19 -27.29
CA THR A 274 3.81 -19.30 -26.50
C THR A 274 2.34 -19.50 -26.78
N VAL A 275 1.94 -20.74 -27.06
CA VAL A 275 0.53 -21.11 -27.25
C VAL A 275 0.05 -21.83 -25.99
N GLU A 276 -1.00 -21.33 -25.37
CA GLU A 276 -1.55 -21.83 -24.12
C GLU A 276 -2.79 -22.69 -24.35
N PHE A 277 -2.85 -23.81 -23.61
CA PHE A 277 -3.94 -24.78 -23.67
C PHE A 277 -4.42 -25.16 -22.26
N LEU A 278 -5.71 -25.52 -22.17
CA LEU A 278 -6.23 -26.30 -21.04
C LEU A 278 -6.37 -27.76 -21.47
N VAL A 279 -5.91 -28.67 -20.61
CA VAL A 279 -6.08 -30.12 -20.79
C VAL A 279 -7.01 -30.63 -19.70
N ASP A 280 -8.15 -31.23 -20.09
CA ASP A 280 -9.12 -31.76 -19.12
C ASP A 280 -8.68 -33.14 -18.59
N ARG A 281 -9.48 -33.73 -17.69
CA ARG A 281 -9.20 -35.04 -17.07
C ARG A 281 -9.25 -36.21 -18.06
N ASP A 282 -9.99 -36.05 -19.15
CA ASP A 282 -10.16 -37.06 -20.17
C ASP A 282 -9.06 -36.97 -21.25
N GLY A 283 -8.18 -35.97 -21.15
CA GLY A 283 -7.09 -35.74 -22.07
C GLY A 283 -7.47 -34.88 -23.28
N ASN A 284 -8.67 -34.31 -23.34
CA ASN A 284 -8.98 -33.35 -24.38
C ASN A 284 -8.27 -32.04 -24.09
N HIS A 285 -7.75 -31.40 -25.12
CA HIS A 285 -7.11 -30.11 -25.02
C HIS A 285 -7.85 -29.01 -25.76
N TYR A 286 -7.73 -27.79 -25.25
CA TYR A 286 -8.43 -26.64 -25.77
C TYR A 286 -7.48 -25.43 -25.78
N PHE A 287 -7.39 -24.78 -26.95
CA PHE A 287 -6.66 -23.53 -27.09
C PHE A 287 -7.29 -22.41 -26.21
N ILE A 288 -6.45 -21.65 -25.52
CA ILE A 288 -6.86 -20.48 -24.74
C ILE A 288 -6.45 -19.21 -25.46
N GLU A 289 -5.14 -19.03 -25.63
CA GLU A 289 -4.55 -17.82 -26.21
C GLU A 289 -3.13 -18.10 -26.71
N MET A 290 -2.62 -17.18 -27.51
CA MET A 290 -1.21 -17.13 -27.86
C MET A 290 -0.60 -15.85 -27.29
N ASN A 291 0.50 -15.98 -26.56
CA ASN A 291 1.29 -14.87 -26.06
C ASN A 291 2.41 -14.57 -27.06
N PRO A 292 2.30 -13.47 -27.86
CA PRO A 292 3.28 -13.18 -28.92
C PRO A 292 4.52 -12.48 -28.39
N ARG A 293 5.16 -13.06 -27.39
CA ARG A 293 6.34 -12.57 -26.67
C ARG A 293 7.03 -13.66 -25.88
N ILE A 294 8.17 -13.34 -25.29
CA ILE A 294 8.79 -14.18 -24.28
C ILE A 294 7.92 -14.24 -23.01
N GLN A 295 7.89 -15.39 -22.35
CA GLN A 295 7.16 -15.60 -21.09
C GLN A 295 8.10 -15.50 -19.87
N VAL A 296 7.52 -15.24 -18.68
CA VAL A 296 8.26 -15.20 -17.41
C VAL A 296 8.95 -16.56 -17.16
N GLU A 297 8.25 -17.64 -17.45
CA GLU A 297 8.63 -19.04 -17.24
C GLU A 297 9.49 -19.66 -18.35
N HIS A 298 10.00 -18.88 -19.30
CA HIS A 298 10.88 -19.38 -20.39
C HIS A 298 12.11 -20.13 -19.89
N THR A 299 12.54 -19.84 -18.66
CA THR A 299 13.76 -20.42 -18.09
C THR A 299 13.73 -21.95 -17.96
N VAL A 300 12.55 -22.54 -17.68
CA VAL A 300 12.45 -24.02 -17.59
C VAL A 300 12.65 -24.68 -18.96
N THR A 301 12.16 -24.05 -20.02
CA THR A 301 12.41 -24.53 -21.40
C THR A 301 13.89 -24.44 -21.74
N GLU A 302 14.54 -23.33 -21.43
CA GLU A 302 15.98 -23.13 -21.65
C GLU A 302 16.81 -24.17 -20.91
N MET A 303 16.45 -24.49 -19.66
CA MET A 303 17.18 -25.46 -18.84
C MET A 303 17.07 -26.91 -19.37
N VAL A 304 15.93 -27.29 -19.93
CA VAL A 304 15.76 -28.66 -20.44
C VAL A 304 16.19 -28.82 -21.89
N THR A 305 16.21 -27.75 -22.70
CA THR A 305 16.58 -27.78 -24.12
C THR A 305 18.00 -27.26 -24.39
N SER A 306 18.59 -26.54 -23.46
CA SER A 306 19.87 -25.83 -23.64
C SER A 306 19.83 -24.78 -24.78
N ILE A 307 18.66 -24.26 -25.11
CA ILE A 307 18.48 -23.17 -26.09
C ILE A 307 18.21 -21.88 -25.34
N ASP A 308 19.05 -20.89 -25.53
CA ASP A 308 18.86 -19.54 -24.99
C ASP A 308 17.83 -18.78 -25.83
N LEU A 309 16.60 -18.66 -25.33
CA LEU A 309 15.47 -18.05 -26.04
C LEU A 309 15.66 -16.57 -26.31
N VAL A 310 16.19 -15.81 -25.36
CA VAL A 310 16.38 -14.36 -25.53
C VAL A 310 17.50 -14.08 -26.54
N ARG A 311 18.57 -14.86 -26.51
CA ARG A 311 19.62 -14.81 -27.52
C ARG A 311 19.09 -15.19 -28.90
N ALA A 312 18.28 -16.24 -28.98
CA ALA A 312 17.62 -16.65 -30.24
C ALA A 312 16.68 -15.54 -30.78
N GLN A 313 15.95 -14.84 -29.91
CA GLN A 313 15.10 -13.71 -30.30
C GLN A 313 15.93 -12.59 -30.97
N ILE A 314 17.07 -12.25 -30.40
CA ILE A 314 17.96 -11.20 -30.94
C ILE A 314 18.52 -11.63 -32.30
N LEU A 315 19.04 -12.85 -32.41
CA LEU A 315 19.62 -13.37 -33.66
C LEU A 315 18.58 -13.49 -34.77
N ILE A 316 17.36 -13.95 -34.47
CA ILE A 316 16.26 -14.00 -35.44
C ILE A 316 15.89 -12.57 -35.91
N ALA A 317 15.82 -11.62 -34.99
CA ALA A 317 15.57 -10.22 -35.35
C ALA A 317 16.66 -9.60 -36.23
N GLU A 318 17.91 -10.09 -36.10
CA GLU A 318 19.03 -9.76 -37.02
C GLU A 318 18.92 -10.43 -38.40
N GLY A 319 17.91 -11.28 -38.60
CA GLY A 319 17.70 -12.01 -39.85
C GLY A 319 18.42 -13.37 -39.91
N GLN A 320 18.88 -13.90 -38.77
CA GLN A 320 19.46 -15.23 -38.73
C GLN A 320 18.37 -16.32 -38.75
N PRO A 321 18.59 -17.43 -39.46
CA PRO A 321 17.67 -18.57 -39.43
C PRO A 321 17.77 -19.31 -38.11
N ILE A 322 16.71 -20.07 -37.75
CA ILE A 322 16.70 -20.93 -36.54
C ILE A 322 17.85 -21.94 -36.53
N SER A 323 18.34 -22.32 -37.72
CA SER A 323 19.48 -23.23 -37.90
C SER A 323 20.84 -22.56 -37.63
N HIS A 324 20.89 -21.28 -37.33
CA HIS A 324 22.12 -20.60 -36.96
C HIS A 324 22.86 -21.37 -35.83
N PRO A 325 24.17 -21.59 -35.94
CA PRO A 325 24.92 -22.40 -34.94
C PRO A 325 24.76 -21.95 -33.50
N GLU A 326 24.58 -20.65 -33.27
CA GLU A 326 24.39 -20.08 -31.91
C GLU A 326 22.95 -20.21 -31.39
N ILE A 327 21.98 -20.55 -32.22
CA ILE A 327 20.62 -20.94 -31.80
C ILE A 327 20.59 -22.45 -31.60
N GLY A 328 21.20 -23.21 -32.50
CA GLY A 328 21.40 -24.65 -32.38
C GLY A 328 20.14 -25.51 -32.64
N LEU A 329 19.09 -24.93 -33.26
CA LEU A 329 17.82 -25.61 -33.54
C LEU A 329 17.61 -25.73 -35.06
N GLY A 330 18.18 -26.73 -35.69
CA GLY A 330 17.98 -26.96 -37.14
C GLY A 330 16.62 -27.61 -37.45
N ASP A 331 16.66 -28.95 -37.54
CA ASP A 331 15.44 -29.73 -37.67
C ASP A 331 14.72 -29.92 -36.33
N GLN A 332 13.38 -30.03 -36.32
CA GLN A 332 12.60 -30.35 -35.14
C GLN A 332 13.08 -31.64 -34.44
N ASN A 333 13.50 -32.63 -35.21
CA ASN A 333 14.02 -33.89 -34.70
C ASN A 333 15.37 -33.74 -33.92
N ASN A 334 16.04 -32.60 -34.05
CA ASN A 334 17.28 -32.30 -33.32
C ASN A 334 17.03 -31.76 -31.91
N LEU A 335 15.80 -31.38 -31.62
CA LEU A 335 15.41 -30.91 -30.29
C LEU A 335 15.57 -32.05 -29.28
N LYS A 336 16.42 -31.83 -28.28
CA LYS A 336 16.59 -32.74 -27.15
C LYS A 336 16.07 -32.09 -25.88
N VAL A 337 15.09 -32.75 -25.26
CA VAL A 337 14.63 -32.39 -23.92
C VAL A 337 15.37 -33.30 -22.93
N ASN A 338 16.14 -32.69 -22.04
CA ASN A 338 17.00 -33.41 -21.08
C ASN A 338 16.62 -33.07 -19.64
N GLY A 339 16.21 -34.09 -18.88
CA GLY A 339 15.84 -33.94 -17.47
C GLY A 339 14.57 -33.13 -17.27
N TYR A 340 14.48 -32.51 -16.09
CA TYR A 340 13.33 -31.72 -15.63
C TYR A 340 13.79 -30.40 -15.04
N ALA A 341 13.05 -29.34 -15.28
CA ALA A 341 13.31 -28.04 -14.67
C ALA A 341 12.04 -27.51 -13.97
N ILE A 342 12.23 -26.86 -12.83
CA ILE A 342 11.17 -26.19 -12.05
C ILE A 342 11.60 -24.74 -11.86
N GLN A 343 10.75 -23.79 -12.22
CA GLN A 343 10.88 -22.39 -11.89
C GLN A 343 9.95 -22.04 -10.74
N CYS A 344 10.46 -21.35 -9.74
CA CYS A 344 9.69 -20.80 -8.64
C CYS A 344 9.77 -19.28 -8.70
N ARG A 345 8.63 -18.60 -8.64
CA ARG A 345 8.56 -17.13 -8.54
C ARG A 345 8.62 -16.75 -7.07
N VAL A 346 9.75 -16.18 -6.65
CA VAL A 346 9.88 -15.57 -5.31
C VAL A 346 9.37 -14.14 -5.38
N THR A 347 8.30 -13.86 -4.64
CA THR A 347 7.64 -12.55 -4.60
C THR A 347 7.73 -11.95 -3.20
N THR A 348 7.70 -10.60 -3.13
CA THR A 348 7.66 -9.86 -1.87
C THR A 348 6.22 -9.70 -1.39
N GLU A 349 5.62 -10.83 -1.03
CA GLU A 349 4.23 -10.94 -0.55
C GLU A 349 4.19 -11.76 0.74
N ASP A 350 3.27 -11.42 1.64
CA ASP A 350 3.05 -12.15 2.89
C ASP A 350 1.96 -13.22 2.73
N PRO A 351 2.33 -14.51 2.55
CA PRO A 351 1.33 -15.57 2.37
C PRO A 351 0.47 -15.80 3.62
N ALA A 352 0.94 -15.44 4.82
CA ALA A 352 0.16 -15.52 6.05
C ALA A 352 -0.90 -14.39 6.14
N ASN A 353 -0.73 -13.31 5.36
CA ASN A 353 -1.66 -12.18 5.28
C ASN A 353 -2.28 -12.07 3.88
N ASN A 354 -2.84 -13.17 3.39
CA ASN A 354 -3.55 -13.24 2.09
C ASN A 354 -2.73 -12.71 0.90
N PHE A 355 -1.39 -12.87 0.93
CA PHE A 355 -0.45 -12.39 -0.08
C PHE A 355 -0.48 -10.87 -0.26
N ALA A 356 -0.70 -10.14 0.83
CA ALA A 356 -0.53 -8.69 0.79
C ALA A 356 0.91 -8.36 0.35
N PRO A 357 1.09 -7.46 -0.65
CA PRO A 357 2.41 -7.00 -1.04
C PRO A 357 3.14 -6.37 0.15
N ASP A 358 4.39 -6.75 0.35
CA ASP A 358 5.24 -6.18 1.37
C ASP A 358 6.35 -5.37 0.71
N ASN A 359 6.43 -4.09 1.08
CA ASN A 359 7.33 -3.12 0.48
C ASN A 359 8.31 -2.61 1.55
N GLY A 360 9.50 -2.24 1.13
CA GLY A 360 10.50 -1.73 2.05
C GLY A 360 11.91 -1.94 1.55
N LYS A 361 12.87 -1.78 2.47
CA LYS A 361 14.29 -1.99 2.19
C LYS A 361 14.68 -3.41 2.52
N ILE A 362 15.35 -4.08 1.58
CA ILE A 362 16.00 -5.37 1.82
C ILE A 362 17.24 -5.13 2.69
N GLU A 363 17.21 -5.59 3.93
CA GLU A 363 18.31 -5.44 4.88
C GLU A 363 19.42 -6.46 4.62
N ALA A 364 19.05 -7.68 4.24
CA ALA A 364 19.99 -8.72 3.86
C ALA A 364 19.39 -9.58 2.74
N TYR A 365 20.20 -9.89 1.75
CA TYR A 365 19.89 -10.82 0.67
C TYR A 365 21.03 -11.80 0.47
N ARG A 366 20.70 -13.08 0.46
CA ARG A 366 21.61 -14.17 0.09
C ARG A 366 20.84 -15.13 -0.79
N SER A 367 21.39 -15.46 -1.93
CA SER A 367 20.77 -16.38 -2.88
C SER A 367 21.28 -17.80 -2.71
N GLY A 368 20.41 -18.77 -2.98
CA GLY A 368 20.77 -20.15 -3.19
C GLY A 368 21.50 -20.33 -4.53
N GLY A 369 22.33 -21.35 -4.62
CA GLY A 369 23.08 -21.62 -5.84
C GLY A 369 23.50 -23.07 -5.95
N GLY A 370 24.45 -23.36 -6.85
CA GLY A 370 25.04 -24.68 -7.08
C GLY A 370 24.62 -25.32 -8.40
N PHE A 371 25.10 -26.53 -8.63
CA PHE A 371 24.87 -27.23 -9.89
C PHE A 371 23.38 -27.40 -10.21
N GLY A 372 22.98 -26.94 -11.40
CA GLY A 372 21.61 -27.03 -11.87
C GLY A 372 20.64 -26.02 -11.22
N VAL A 373 21.16 -24.92 -10.62
CA VAL A 373 20.34 -23.80 -10.10
C VAL A 373 20.70 -22.54 -10.85
N ARG A 374 19.69 -21.88 -11.38
CA ARG A 374 19.76 -20.59 -12.09
C ARG A 374 18.91 -19.56 -11.37
N LEU A 375 19.42 -18.34 -11.30
CA LEU A 375 18.75 -17.20 -10.65
C LEU A 375 18.58 -16.06 -11.65
N ASP A 376 17.34 -15.60 -11.82
CA ASP A 376 17.01 -14.43 -12.62
C ASP A 376 16.33 -13.39 -11.71
N GLY A 377 17.10 -12.39 -11.29
CA GLY A 377 16.64 -11.30 -10.42
C GLY A 377 17.00 -9.94 -11.01
N GLY A 378 16.16 -8.93 -10.73
CA GLY A 378 16.36 -7.57 -11.18
C GLY A 378 16.81 -6.64 -10.05
N ASN A 379 16.06 -6.62 -8.95
CA ASN A 379 16.30 -5.78 -7.78
C ASN A 379 16.61 -6.60 -6.51
N ALA A 380 16.90 -7.87 -6.64
CA ALA A 380 17.26 -8.75 -5.53
C ALA A 380 18.70 -8.44 -5.05
N GLY A 381 18.82 -7.69 -3.97
CA GLY A 381 20.11 -7.34 -3.40
C GLY A 381 19.98 -6.64 -2.06
N THR A 382 21.00 -6.79 -1.20
CA THR A 382 21.06 -6.05 0.07
C THR A 382 21.08 -4.55 -0.19
N GLY A 383 20.22 -3.81 0.48
CA GLY A 383 20.05 -2.37 0.31
C GLY A 383 19.02 -1.94 -0.73
N SER A 384 18.53 -2.88 -1.56
CA SER A 384 17.49 -2.58 -2.55
C SER A 384 16.17 -2.17 -1.91
N ILE A 385 15.46 -1.25 -2.56
CA ILE A 385 14.14 -0.79 -2.13
C ILE A 385 13.09 -1.48 -3.00
N ILE A 386 12.15 -2.16 -2.37
CA ILE A 386 10.99 -2.74 -3.02
C ILE A 386 9.89 -1.70 -3.06
N SER A 387 9.56 -1.27 -4.27
CA SER A 387 8.56 -0.25 -4.54
C SER A 387 7.14 -0.85 -4.61
N PRO A 388 6.11 -0.14 -4.15
CA PRO A 388 4.71 -0.56 -4.29
C PRO A 388 4.14 -0.36 -5.69
N TYR A 389 4.88 0.24 -6.61
CA TYR A 389 4.37 0.67 -7.93
C TYR A 389 4.44 -0.42 -9.00
N TYR A 390 5.20 -1.48 -8.77
CA TYR A 390 5.49 -2.52 -9.75
C TYR A 390 5.20 -3.91 -9.19
N ASP A 391 5.32 -4.92 -10.05
CA ASP A 391 5.15 -6.33 -9.67
C ASP A 391 6.06 -6.71 -8.49
N SER A 392 5.56 -7.57 -7.63
CA SER A 392 6.25 -8.07 -6.43
C SER A 392 7.36 -9.09 -6.71
N LEU A 393 7.59 -9.47 -7.97
CA LEU A 393 8.59 -10.47 -8.34
C LEU A 393 10.01 -10.01 -7.96
N LEU A 394 10.62 -10.73 -7.03
CA LEU A 394 11.97 -10.45 -6.56
C LEU A 394 13.03 -11.22 -7.37
N VAL A 395 12.83 -12.52 -7.49
CA VAL A 395 13.75 -13.41 -8.23
C VAL A 395 13.02 -14.67 -8.71
N LYS A 396 13.39 -15.17 -9.88
CA LYS A 396 13.01 -16.49 -10.36
C LYS A 396 14.14 -17.46 -10.01
N VAL A 397 13.80 -18.53 -9.28
CA VAL A 397 14.72 -19.62 -8.95
C VAL A 397 14.36 -20.79 -9.84
N THR A 398 15.23 -21.10 -10.81
CA THR A 398 15.03 -22.21 -11.72
C THR A 398 16.01 -23.33 -11.39
N SER A 399 15.50 -24.52 -11.09
CA SER A 399 16.30 -25.69 -10.75
C SER A 399 16.14 -26.77 -11.83
N TRP A 400 17.20 -27.51 -12.11
CA TRP A 400 17.22 -28.59 -13.07
C TRP A 400 17.83 -29.89 -12.46
N ASP A 401 17.24 -31.04 -12.79
CA ASP A 401 17.81 -32.36 -12.46
C ASP A 401 17.33 -33.45 -13.41
N CYS A 402 17.94 -34.64 -13.35
CA CYS A 402 17.64 -35.77 -14.24
C CYS A 402 16.27 -36.41 -13.99
N THR A 403 15.70 -36.29 -12.78
CA THR A 403 14.37 -36.83 -12.44
C THR A 403 13.52 -35.82 -11.72
N PHE A 404 12.19 -35.90 -11.89
CA PHE A 404 11.28 -34.95 -11.29
C PHE A 404 11.35 -34.89 -9.75
N PRO A 405 11.40 -36.01 -9.01
CA PRO A 405 11.62 -35.99 -7.57
C PRO A 405 12.96 -35.37 -7.14
N ALA A 406 14.01 -35.51 -7.95
CA ALA A 406 15.32 -34.92 -7.66
C ALA A 406 15.27 -33.39 -7.86
N VAL A 407 14.65 -32.90 -8.92
CA VAL A 407 14.51 -31.43 -9.13
C VAL A 407 13.62 -30.82 -8.08
N CYS A 408 12.56 -31.50 -7.58
CA CYS A 408 11.75 -31.02 -6.46
C CYS A 408 12.60 -30.79 -5.20
N ARG A 409 13.45 -31.79 -4.83
CA ARG A 409 14.36 -31.63 -3.68
C ARG A 409 15.40 -30.53 -3.89
N LYS A 410 15.91 -30.39 -5.11
CA LYS A 410 16.87 -29.32 -5.47
C LYS A 410 16.22 -27.94 -5.41
N ALA A 411 15.03 -27.79 -5.96
CA ALA A 411 14.26 -26.55 -5.90
C ALA A 411 13.92 -26.18 -4.46
N THR A 412 13.47 -27.14 -3.64
CA THR A 412 13.24 -26.93 -2.20
C THR A 412 14.49 -26.44 -1.48
N ARG A 413 15.66 -27.06 -1.76
CA ARG A 413 16.92 -26.60 -1.18
C ARG A 413 17.25 -25.18 -1.63
N ALA A 414 17.21 -24.91 -2.93
CA ALA A 414 17.55 -23.61 -3.49
C ALA A 414 16.65 -22.48 -2.93
N ILE A 415 15.34 -22.72 -2.84
CA ILE A 415 14.38 -21.77 -2.27
C ILE A 415 14.63 -21.54 -0.78
N ASN A 416 14.96 -22.59 0.00
CA ASN A 416 15.24 -22.45 1.43
C ASN A 416 16.61 -21.80 1.72
N GLU A 417 17.52 -21.78 0.76
CA GLU A 417 18.78 -21.03 0.82
C GLU A 417 18.59 -19.54 0.49
N GLU A 418 17.49 -19.17 -0.18
CA GLU A 418 17.15 -17.77 -0.40
C GLU A 418 16.84 -17.11 0.94
N HIS A 419 17.73 -16.23 1.37
CA HIS A 419 17.61 -15.51 2.64
C HIS A 419 17.32 -14.05 2.39
N VAL A 420 16.09 -13.64 2.67
CA VAL A 420 15.62 -12.27 2.50
C VAL A 420 15.21 -11.71 3.85
N ARG A 421 15.75 -10.54 4.23
CA ARG A 421 15.39 -9.81 5.43
C ARG A 421 14.96 -8.38 5.07
N GLY A 422 14.07 -7.82 5.87
CA GLY A 422 13.52 -6.47 5.68
C GLY A 422 12.15 -6.46 5.00
N VAL A 423 11.86 -7.48 4.20
CA VAL A 423 10.54 -7.70 3.58
C VAL A 423 10.11 -9.16 3.70
N LYS A 424 8.81 -9.39 3.72
CA LYS A 424 8.20 -10.71 3.68
C LYS A 424 8.24 -11.28 2.26
N THR A 425 8.30 -12.60 2.15
CA THR A 425 8.30 -13.30 0.87
C THR A 425 7.37 -14.51 0.89
N ASN A 426 6.99 -14.98 -0.30
CA ASN A 426 6.19 -16.20 -0.48
C ASN A 426 7.01 -17.51 -0.36
N ILE A 427 8.28 -17.44 0.02
CA ILE A 427 9.18 -18.61 0.16
C ILE A 427 8.56 -19.76 0.97
N PRO A 428 7.94 -19.56 2.14
CA PRO A 428 7.32 -20.64 2.91
C PRO A 428 6.20 -21.34 2.14
N PHE A 429 5.40 -20.58 1.40
CA PHE A 429 4.32 -21.11 0.58
C PHE A 429 4.84 -21.96 -0.60
N VAL A 430 5.83 -21.43 -1.31
CA VAL A 430 6.48 -22.19 -2.40
C VAL A 430 7.13 -23.47 -1.89
N THR A 431 7.75 -23.43 -0.71
CA THR A 431 8.34 -24.63 -0.07
C THR A 431 7.27 -25.69 0.21
N ASN A 432 6.09 -25.28 0.72
CA ASN A 432 4.97 -26.19 0.96
C ASN A 432 4.49 -26.84 -0.36
N ILE A 433 4.41 -26.06 -1.45
CA ILE A 433 4.07 -26.62 -2.78
C ILE A 433 5.09 -27.68 -3.21
N LEU A 434 6.37 -27.35 -3.19
CA LEU A 434 7.44 -28.22 -3.70
C LEU A 434 7.58 -29.55 -2.93
N THR A 435 7.16 -29.56 -1.67
CA THR A 435 7.20 -30.75 -0.79
C THR A 435 5.87 -31.51 -0.74
N HIS A 436 4.82 -30.98 -1.35
CA HIS A 436 3.49 -31.59 -1.29
C HIS A 436 3.45 -32.88 -2.16
N PRO A 437 2.91 -34.01 -1.62
CA PRO A 437 2.89 -35.27 -2.34
C PRO A 437 2.15 -35.21 -3.70
N THR A 438 1.07 -34.46 -3.80
CA THR A 438 0.30 -34.26 -5.03
C THR A 438 1.13 -33.59 -6.12
N PHE A 439 1.95 -32.60 -5.75
CA PHE A 439 2.87 -31.92 -6.68
C PHE A 439 3.94 -32.88 -7.17
N ILE A 440 4.62 -33.59 -6.26
CA ILE A 440 5.66 -34.55 -6.60
C ILE A 440 5.12 -35.68 -7.49
N ALA A 441 3.85 -36.08 -7.32
CA ALA A 441 3.16 -37.05 -8.15
C ALA A 441 2.63 -36.49 -9.51
N GLY A 442 2.82 -35.18 -9.79
CA GLY A 442 2.36 -34.54 -11.04
C GLY A 442 0.85 -34.42 -11.18
N LYS A 443 0.09 -34.50 -10.07
CA LYS A 443 -1.38 -34.52 -10.07
C LYS A 443 -2.01 -33.15 -9.84
N CYS A 444 -1.23 -32.10 -9.89
CA CYS A 444 -1.75 -30.74 -9.74
C CYS A 444 -2.59 -30.30 -10.95
N HIS A 445 -3.55 -29.44 -10.68
CA HIS A 445 -4.45 -28.81 -11.63
C HIS A 445 -4.65 -27.34 -11.24
N THR A 446 -5.33 -26.56 -12.07
CA THR A 446 -5.46 -25.11 -11.89
C THR A 446 -6.14 -24.67 -10.59
N LYS A 447 -6.88 -25.54 -9.91
CA LYS A 447 -7.53 -25.31 -8.61
C LYS A 447 -6.80 -25.90 -7.42
N PHE A 448 -5.65 -26.56 -7.64
CA PHE A 448 -4.91 -27.26 -6.58
C PHE A 448 -4.59 -26.36 -5.38
N ILE A 449 -4.14 -25.12 -5.62
CA ILE A 449 -3.79 -24.20 -4.54
C ILE A 449 -5.04 -23.79 -3.74
N ASP A 450 -6.15 -23.50 -4.43
CA ASP A 450 -7.40 -23.07 -3.78
C ASP A 450 -8.04 -24.20 -2.96
N GLU A 451 -7.82 -25.47 -3.36
CA GLU A 451 -8.41 -26.67 -2.75
C GLU A 451 -7.52 -27.34 -1.69
N THR A 452 -6.32 -26.78 -1.42
CA THR A 452 -5.32 -27.40 -0.52
C THR A 452 -4.96 -26.42 0.62
N PRO A 453 -5.76 -26.35 1.69
CA PRO A 453 -5.52 -25.44 2.82
C PRO A 453 -4.16 -25.64 3.50
N GLU A 454 -3.62 -26.84 3.49
CA GLU A 454 -2.33 -27.21 4.11
C GLU A 454 -1.15 -26.41 3.53
N LEU A 455 -1.29 -25.92 2.29
CA LEU A 455 -0.27 -25.05 1.68
C LEU A 455 -0.07 -23.73 2.42
N PHE A 456 -1.07 -23.32 3.20
CA PHE A 456 -1.09 -22.05 3.97
C PHE A 456 -0.72 -22.26 5.44
N GLU A 457 -0.35 -23.45 5.84
CA GLU A 457 0.18 -23.74 7.16
C GLU A 457 1.68 -23.50 7.18
N PHE A 458 2.11 -22.44 7.86
CA PHE A 458 3.52 -22.06 7.92
C PHE A 458 4.13 -22.44 9.27
N THR A 459 5.18 -23.25 9.23
CA THR A 459 5.99 -23.50 10.41
C THR A 459 6.90 -22.30 10.66
N GLU A 460 7.04 -21.88 11.93
CA GLU A 460 7.98 -20.84 12.30
C GLU A 460 9.40 -21.20 11.82
N SER A 461 10.03 -20.26 11.13
CA SER A 461 11.42 -20.41 10.68
C SER A 461 12.33 -20.76 11.87
N ARG A 462 13.08 -21.85 11.77
CA ARG A 462 14.12 -22.22 12.75
C ARG A 462 15.38 -21.36 12.62
N ASP A 463 15.23 -20.13 12.20
CA ASP A 463 16.30 -19.18 12.04
C ASP A 463 17.06 -18.99 13.36
N ARG A 464 18.39 -19.14 13.28
CA ARG A 464 19.29 -19.04 14.44
C ARG A 464 19.21 -17.66 15.09
N ALA A 465 19.09 -16.60 14.28
CA ALA A 465 18.95 -15.23 14.77
C ALA A 465 17.64 -15.04 15.53
N THR A 466 16.51 -15.53 15.00
CA THR A 466 15.22 -15.50 15.69
C THR A 466 15.26 -16.32 16.99
N ARG A 467 15.97 -17.47 16.99
CA ARG A 467 16.16 -18.28 18.22
C ARG A 467 16.97 -17.53 19.27
N VAL A 468 18.04 -16.83 18.87
CA VAL A 468 18.85 -16.01 19.75
C VAL A 468 18.03 -14.84 20.30
N LEU A 469 17.25 -14.16 19.43
CA LEU A 469 16.37 -13.06 19.87
C LEU A 469 15.26 -13.56 20.80
N LYS A 470 14.63 -14.69 20.50
CA LYS A 470 13.66 -15.34 21.41
C LYS A 470 14.31 -15.73 22.75
N TYR A 471 15.54 -16.22 22.72
CA TYR A 471 16.30 -16.56 23.94
C TYR A 471 16.60 -15.31 24.76
N ILE A 472 17.11 -14.24 24.14
CA ILE A 472 17.38 -12.96 24.82
C ILE A 472 16.07 -12.38 25.38
N ALA A 473 15.00 -12.36 24.58
CA ALA A 473 13.70 -11.89 25.03
C ALA A 473 13.16 -12.74 26.22
N ASN A 474 13.35 -14.06 26.15
CA ASN A 474 12.94 -14.94 27.24
C ASN A 474 13.75 -14.70 28.52
N ILE A 475 15.07 -14.44 28.41
CA ILE A 475 15.89 -14.05 29.56
C ILE A 475 15.40 -12.71 30.12
N GLN A 476 15.18 -11.71 29.28
CA GLN A 476 14.76 -10.39 29.74
C GLN A 476 13.35 -10.38 30.32
N VAL A 477 12.44 -11.16 29.76
CA VAL A 477 11.03 -11.17 30.19
C VAL A 477 10.76 -12.17 31.30
N ASN A 478 11.41 -13.35 31.28
CA ASN A 478 11.10 -14.46 32.17
C ASN A 478 12.26 -14.77 33.16
N ASN A 479 13.39 -14.02 33.13
CA ASN A 479 14.47 -14.25 34.07
C ASN A 479 14.02 -13.85 35.48
N PRO A 480 13.98 -14.77 36.45
CA PRO A 480 13.59 -14.47 37.82
C PRO A 480 14.56 -13.53 38.56
N ASP A 481 15.83 -13.45 38.11
CA ASP A 481 16.88 -12.65 38.72
C ASP A 481 17.04 -11.27 38.05
N ALA A 482 16.39 -11.02 36.93
CA ALA A 482 16.31 -9.66 36.41
C ALA A 482 15.44 -8.83 37.38
N GLU A 483 15.94 -7.71 37.84
CA GLU A 483 15.11 -6.71 38.53
C GLU A 483 13.90 -6.43 37.65
N ARG A 484 12.80 -7.14 37.89
CA ARG A 484 11.53 -6.78 37.33
C ARG A 484 11.20 -5.43 37.91
N HIS A 485 11.16 -4.39 37.11
CA HIS A 485 10.47 -3.18 37.53
C HIS A 485 9.04 -3.63 37.89
N GLN A 486 8.83 -3.90 39.18
CA GLN A 486 7.50 -4.07 39.73
C GLN A 486 6.88 -2.68 39.69
N TYR A 487 6.12 -2.42 38.64
CA TYR A 487 5.25 -1.26 38.66
C TYR A 487 4.17 -1.52 39.71
N ASP A 488 4.14 -0.71 40.75
CA ASP A 488 3.02 -0.73 41.69
C ASP A 488 1.68 -0.58 40.96
N THR A 489 0.64 -1.16 41.50
CA THR A 489 -0.69 -0.97 40.94
C THR A 489 -1.03 0.51 41.02
N PRO A 490 -1.37 1.18 39.87
CA PRO A 490 -1.69 2.60 39.88
C PRO A 490 -2.81 2.93 40.85
N ARG A 491 -2.72 4.07 41.48
CA ARG A 491 -3.83 4.60 42.24
C ARG A 491 -4.92 5.08 41.28
N PHE A 492 -6.02 4.33 41.20
CA PHE A 492 -7.11 4.72 40.31
C PHE A 492 -7.86 5.93 40.88
N PRO A 493 -7.94 7.03 40.15
CA PRO A 493 -8.74 8.18 40.55
C PRO A 493 -10.22 7.76 40.52
N LYS A 494 -10.91 7.99 41.60
CA LYS A 494 -12.32 7.61 41.76
C LYS A 494 -13.20 8.84 41.75
N ALA A 495 -14.36 8.73 41.10
CA ALA A 495 -15.43 9.69 41.28
C ALA A 495 -15.88 9.68 42.75
N GLN A 496 -16.05 10.87 43.32
CA GLN A 496 -16.56 11.02 44.70
C GLN A 496 -18.08 11.02 44.75
N ARG A 497 -18.75 11.10 43.61
CA ARG A 497 -20.20 11.08 43.44
C ARG A 497 -20.57 10.30 42.17
N GLU A 498 -21.82 9.96 42.04
CA GLU A 498 -22.34 9.44 40.79
C GLU A 498 -22.37 10.57 39.75
N ILE A 499 -21.77 10.32 38.58
CA ILE A 499 -21.69 11.29 37.49
C ILE A 499 -22.81 11.03 36.50
N THR A 500 -23.55 12.06 36.20
CA THR A 500 -24.62 12.04 35.22
C THR A 500 -24.42 13.09 34.13
N LYS A 501 -25.21 13.07 33.07
CA LYS A 501 -25.16 14.11 32.02
C LYS A 501 -25.44 15.54 32.54
N GLN A 502 -26.07 15.66 33.73
CA GLN A 502 -26.38 16.96 34.30
C GLN A 502 -25.20 17.65 34.99
N ASP A 503 -24.08 16.96 35.12
CA ASP A 503 -22.92 17.43 35.89
C ASP A 503 -21.90 18.24 35.06
N GLY A 504 -22.17 18.57 33.79
CA GLY A 504 -21.24 19.29 32.94
C GLY A 504 -21.86 19.98 31.72
N LEU A 505 -20.97 20.57 30.90
CA LEU A 505 -21.37 21.41 29.74
C LEU A 505 -22.08 20.62 28.63
N LYS A 506 -21.93 19.31 28.62
CA LYS A 506 -22.55 18.44 27.57
C LYS A 506 -24.09 18.57 27.60
N LEU A 507 -24.68 18.68 28.75
CA LEU A 507 -26.15 18.85 28.84
C LEU A 507 -26.62 20.12 28.07
N LEU A 508 -25.93 21.24 28.27
CA LEU A 508 -26.27 22.50 27.58
C LEU A 508 -26.15 22.31 26.06
N LEU A 509 -25.11 21.64 25.60
CA LEU A 509 -24.91 21.38 24.18
C LEU A 509 -26.02 20.47 23.60
N ASP A 510 -26.41 19.42 24.36
CA ASP A 510 -27.43 18.46 23.92
C ASP A 510 -28.87 19.07 23.94
N THR A 511 -29.16 19.97 24.84
CA THR A 511 -30.52 20.55 24.99
C THR A 511 -30.74 21.83 24.21
N ASP A 512 -29.75 22.73 24.25
CA ASP A 512 -29.90 24.13 23.74
C ASP A 512 -29.00 24.39 22.52
N GLY A 513 -28.12 23.41 22.20
CA GLY A 513 -27.31 23.44 20.99
C GLY A 513 -26.01 24.24 21.07
N PRO A 514 -25.24 24.27 19.95
CA PRO A 514 -23.91 24.89 19.93
C PRO A 514 -23.90 26.40 20.12
N GLU A 515 -24.92 27.11 19.66
CA GLU A 515 -25.01 28.55 19.85
C GLU A 515 -25.15 28.93 21.35
N ALA A 516 -25.93 28.18 22.11
CA ALA A 516 -26.06 28.38 23.55
C ALA A 516 -24.74 28.14 24.29
N VAL A 517 -23.96 27.13 23.85
CA VAL A 517 -22.62 26.90 24.38
C VAL A 517 -21.66 28.04 24.02
N LYS A 518 -21.70 28.57 22.81
CA LYS A 518 -20.92 29.75 22.40
C LYS A 518 -21.21 30.95 23.33
N ASP A 519 -22.48 31.24 23.50
CA ASP A 519 -22.92 32.36 24.35
C ASP A 519 -22.56 32.14 25.82
N TRP A 520 -22.66 30.91 26.32
CA TRP A 520 -22.22 30.54 27.66
C TRP A 520 -20.72 30.77 27.84
N VAL A 521 -19.89 30.40 26.87
CA VAL A 521 -18.43 30.63 26.90
C VAL A 521 -18.11 32.10 26.95
N LEU A 522 -18.75 32.92 26.10
CA LEU A 522 -18.56 34.39 26.10
C LEU A 522 -18.97 35.03 27.42
N GLY A 523 -19.91 34.46 28.17
CA GLY A 523 -20.35 34.92 29.49
C GLY A 523 -19.39 34.54 30.64
N GLN A 524 -18.37 33.71 30.43
CA GLN A 524 -17.48 33.30 31.49
C GLN A 524 -16.38 34.32 31.79
N LYS A 525 -16.13 34.54 33.07
CA LYS A 525 -14.98 35.33 33.51
C LYS A 525 -13.74 34.47 33.73
N LYS A 526 -13.93 33.26 34.21
CA LYS A 526 -12.86 32.28 34.41
C LYS A 526 -12.23 31.82 33.07
N LEU A 527 -10.95 31.44 33.08
CA LEU A 527 -10.34 30.78 31.97
C LEU A 527 -10.89 29.35 31.89
N LEU A 528 -11.43 28.98 30.75
CA LEU A 528 -11.86 27.61 30.50
C LEU A 528 -10.70 26.74 30.00
N ILE A 529 -10.79 25.44 30.24
CA ILE A 529 -9.74 24.48 29.91
C ILE A 529 -10.32 23.35 29.07
N THR A 530 -9.59 22.97 28.04
CA THR A 530 -9.72 21.67 27.37
C THR A 530 -8.56 20.78 27.80
N ASP A 531 -8.88 19.55 28.22
CA ASP A 531 -7.84 18.55 28.51
C ASP A 531 -7.54 17.68 27.27
N THR A 532 -6.26 17.57 26.93
CA THR A 532 -5.77 16.82 25.77
C THR A 532 -5.06 15.52 26.15
N THR A 533 -5.09 15.14 27.41
CA THR A 533 -4.35 13.99 27.99
C THR A 533 -4.61 12.70 27.23
N MET A 534 -5.87 12.45 26.86
CA MET A 534 -6.28 11.20 26.18
C MET A 534 -6.13 11.22 24.65
N ARG A 535 -5.63 12.31 24.08
CA ARG A 535 -5.34 12.38 22.64
C ARG A 535 -3.98 12.99 22.33
N ASP A 536 -3.83 14.32 22.27
CA ASP A 536 -2.63 14.97 21.76
C ASP A 536 -1.41 14.80 22.66
N ALA A 537 -1.61 14.75 23.94
CA ALA A 537 -0.55 14.57 24.92
C ALA A 537 0.20 13.24 24.71
N HIS A 538 -0.51 12.11 24.65
CA HIS A 538 0.14 10.83 24.41
C HIS A 538 0.56 10.63 22.96
N GLN A 539 -0.08 11.31 22.01
CA GLN A 539 0.39 11.36 20.62
C GLN A 539 1.80 11.98 20.58
N SER A 540 2.00 13.06 21.30
CA SER A 540 3.24 13.86 21.28
C SER A 540 4.37 13.26 22.10
N LEU A 541 4.06 12.58 23.22
CA LEU A 541 5.07 12.04 24.14
C LEU A 541 5.29 10.53 24.00
N LEU A 542 4.24 9.76 23.73
CA LEU A 542 4.25 8.29 23.79
C LEU A 542 3.99 7.66 22.41
N SER A 543 4.29 8.36 21.33
CA SER A 543 4.11 7.88 19.96
C SER A 543 2.70 7.32 19.71
N THR A 544 1.68 7.89 20.36
CA THR A 544 0.27 7.48 20.29
C THR A 544 0.00 6.04 20.80
N ARG A 545 0.81 5.51 21.71
CA ARG A 545 0.74 4.11 22.16
C ARG A 545 -0.17 3.87 23.38
N LEU A 546 -0.82 4.92 23.94
CA LEU A 546 -1.70 4.76 25.08
C LEU A 546 -2.91 3.89 24.75
N ARG A 547 -3.14 2.84 25.55
CA ARG A 547 -4.20 1.86 25.31
C ARG A 547 -5.53 2.27 25.91
N THR A 548 -6.62 1.86 25.28
CA THR A 548 -8.00 2.12 25.74
C THR A 548 -8.24 1.68 27.17
N ARG A 549 -7.71 0.53 27.60
CA ARG A 549 -7.86 0.01 28.97
C ARG A 549 -7.33 0.97 30.05
N ASP A 550 -6.23 1.69 29.75
CA ASP A 550 -5.63 2.61 30.72
C ASP A 550 -6.39 3.95 30.72
N MET A 551 -6.97 4.37 29.62
CA MET A 551 -7.91 5.50 29.57
C MET A 551 -9.17 5.21 30.38
N LEU A 552 -9.78 4.04 30.20
CA LEU A 552 -11.00 3.62 30.91
C LEU A 552 -10.84 3.54 32.41
N LYS A 553 -9.67 3.12 32.90
CA LYS A 553 -9.37 3.07 34.34
C LYS A 553 -9.26 4.45 35.00
N GLY A 554 -8.88 5.48 34.22
CA GLY A 554 -8.86 6.86 34.65
C GLY A 554 -10.19 7.62 34.43
N ALA A 555 -11.11 7.04 33.66
CA ALA A 555 -12.26 7.75 33.12
C ALA A 555 -13.25 8.24 34.20
N ASP A 556 -13.56 7.42 35.20
CA ASP A 556 -14.51 7.80 36.27
C ASP A 556 -13.98 9.01 37.07
N GLY A 557 -12.67 9.01 37.40
CA GLY A 557 -12.02 10.15 38.04
C GLY A 557 -11.97 11.38 37.14
N THR A 558 -11.73 11.19 35.85
CA THR A 558 -11.72 12.26 34.85
C THR A 558 -13.10 12.91 34.76
N ALA A 559 -14.17 12.12 34.71
CA ALA A 559 -15.53 12.65 34.62
C ALA A 559 -15.94 13.54 35.81
N ASP A 560 -15.44 13.22 37.01
CA ASP A 560 -15.70 14.01 38.23
C ASP A 560 -14.76 15.20 38.39
N ILE A 561 -13.46 14.99 38.26
CA ILE A 561 -12.42 16.00 38.54
C ILE A 561 -12.41 17.09 37.46
N LEU A 562 -12.65 16.66 36.20
CA LEU A 562 -12.64 17.59 35.05
C LEU A 562 -14.05 17.97 34.59
N ALA A 563 -15.07 17.84 35.43
CA ALA A 563 -16.47 18.14 35.07
C ALA A 563 -16.67 19.58 34.55
N ASP A 564 -15.86 20.53 35.01
CA ASP A 564 -15.86 21.94 34.60
C ASP A 564 -15.01 22.25 33.35
N CYS A 565 -14.38 21.26 32.72
CA CYS A 565 -13.69 21.45 31.46
C CYS A 565 -14.65 21.82 30.33
N PHE A 566 -14.20 22.69 29.43
CA PHE A 566 -14.93 22.98 28.18
C PHE A 566 -15.09 21.71 27.33
N SER A 567 -14.01 20.95 27.17
CA SER A 567 -14.04 19.69 26.43
C SER A 567 -12.87 18.78 26.83
N LEU A 568 -12.96 17.50 26.44
CA LEU A 568 -11.87 16.55 26.45
C LEU A 568 -11.53 16.18 25.02
N GLU A 569 -10.27 16.34 24.63
CA GLU A 569 -9.84 15.93 23.28
C GLU A 569 -9.57 14.43 23.27
N MET A 570 -10.39 13.67 22.51
CA MET A 570 -10.43 12.22 22.54
C MET A 570 -9.89 11.58 21.27
N TRP A 571 -10.06 12.26 20.14
CA TRP A 571 -9.76 11.76 18.82
C TRP A 571 -9.00 12.75 17.94
N GLY A 572 -8.33 12.23 16.92
CA GLY A 572 -7.71 13.01 15.86
C GLY A 572 -6.52 12.27 15.25
N GLY A 573 -6.19 12.63 14.04
CA GLY A 573 -4.94 12.28 13.35
C GLY A 573 -4.42 10.87 13.62
N ALA A 574 -3.24 10.81 14.19
CA ALA A 574 -2.52 9.56 14.43
C ALA A 574 -3.19 8.61 15.42
N THR A 575 -4.06 9.10 16.34
CA THR A 575 -4.74 8.20 17.28
C THR A 575 -5.63 7.18 16.59
N PHE A 576 -6.27 7.58 15.49
CA PHE A 576 -7.14 6.70 14.72
C PHE A 576 -6.33 5.61 14.01
N ASP A 577 -5.32 6.00 13.23
CA ASP A 577 -4.45 5.08 12.51
C ASP A 577 -3.66 4.15 13.45
N THR A 578 -3.11 4.71 14.55
CA THR A 578 -2.31 3.95 15.50
C THR A 578 -3.13 2.91 16.26
N ALA A 579 -4.40 3.21 16.59
CA ALA A 579 -5.28 2.25 17.25
C ALA A 579 -5.44 0.99 16.39
N TYR A 580 -5.71 1.13 15.11
CA TYR A 580 -5.82 -0.02 14.21
C TYR A 580 -4.47 -0.70 13.94
N ARG A 581 -3.46 0.06 13.57
CA ARG A 581 -2.21 -0.46 13.02
C ARG A 581 -1.31 -1.10 14.07
N PHE A 582 -1.24 -0.53 15.27
CA PHE A 582 -0.26 -0.92 16.27
C PHE A 582 -0.89 -1.44 17.57
N LEU A 583 -2.05 -0.94 17.96
CA LEU A 583 -2.70 -1.38 19.20
C LEU A 583 -3.69 -2.51 18.97
N HIS A 584 -4.11 -2.72 17.71
CA HIS A 584 -5.17 -3.66 17.34
C HIS A 584 -6.45 -3.41 18.12
N GLU A 585 -6.78 -2.13 18.33
CA GLU A 585 -7.98 -1.66 19.01
C GLU A 585 -8.84 -0.85 18.04
N SER A 586 -10.18 -0.97 18.17
CA SER A 586 -11.10 -0.13 17.40
C SER A 586 -11.17 1.28 18.03
N PRO A 587 -10.85 2.36 17.28
CA PRO A 587 -11.04 3.71 17.79
C PRO A 587 -12.51 4.05 18.03
N TRP A 588 -13.43 3.44 17.30
CA TRP A 588 -14.87 3.60 17.48
C TRP A 588 -15.32 3.03 18.81
N GLU A 589 -15.00 1.75 19.11
CA GLU A 589 -15.28 1.13 20.40
C GLU A 589 -14.63 1.88 21.57
N ARG A 590 -13.42 2.40 21.38
CA ARG A 590 -12.75 3.25 22.37
C ARG A 590 -13.61 4.47 22.71
N LEU A 591 -14.12 5.15 21.68
CA LEU A 591 -14.95 6.35 21.87
C LEU A 591 -16.24 6.05 22.60
N GLU A 592 -16.94 4.97 22.20
CA GLU A 592 -18.17 4.49 22.80
C GLU A 592 -17.97 4.17 24.30
N MET A 593 -16.98 3.35 24.62
CA MET A 593 -16.68 2.96 26.01
C MET A 593 -16.30 4.16 26.89
N LEU A 594 -15.55 5.12 26.33
CA LEU A 594 -15.21 6.35 27.06
C LEU A 594 -16.41 7.24 27.25
N ARG A 595 -17.30 7.33 26.25
CA ARG A 595 -18.56 8.11 26.37
C ARG A 595 -19.49 7.56 27.45
N GLU A 596 -19.57 6.23 27.61
CA GLU A 596 -20.34 5.61 28.71
C GLU A 596 -19.82 6.04 30.07
N LYS A 597 -18.48 6.12 30.22
CA LYS A 597 -17.81 6.48 31.46
C LYS A 597 -17.80 7.98 31.76
N ILE A 598 -17.77 8.81 30.71
CA ILE A 598 -17.70 10.26 30.80
C ILE A 598 -18.91 10.87 30.08
N PRO A 599 -20.11 10.84 30.70
CA PRO A 599 -21.34 11.30 30.02
C PRO A 599 -21.56 12.81 30.04
N ASN A 600 -20.78 13.55 30.84
CA ASN A 600 -21.05 14.93 31.24
C ASN A 600 -20.17 15.98 30.52
N ILE A 601 -19.03 15.60 29.96
CA ILE A 601 -18.09 16.54 29.34
C ILE A 601 -18.14 16.40 27.82
N PRO A 602 -18.17 17.50 27.03
CA PRO A 602 -18.10 17.42 25.58
C PRO A 602 -16.81 16.74 25.11
N PHE A 603 -16.92 15.81 24.15
CA PHE A 603 -15.76 15.20 23.49
C PHE A 603 -15.37 15.98 22.24
N GLN A 604 -14.10 16.29 22.15
CA GLN A 604 -13.51 17.02 21.03
C GLN A 604 -12.66 16.10 20.15
N MET A 605 -12.69 16.36 18.85
CA MET A 605 -11.75 15.77 17.91
C MET A 605 -11.04 16.82 17.06
N LEU A 606 -9.79 16.52 16.67
CA LEU A 606 -9.04 17.26 15.68
C LEU A 606 -9.28 16.66 14.30
N LEU A 607 -9.74 17.47 13.33
CA LEU A 607 -10.12 17.05 11.99
C LEU A 607 -9.36 17.85 10.92
N ARG A 608 -8.64 17.13 10.04
CA ARG A 608 -7.83 17.76 8.98
C ARG A 608 -8.65 18.09 7.73
N GLY A 609 -9.70 18.90 7.84
CA GLY A 609 -10.57 19.22 6.70
C GLY A 609 -10.96 17.98 5.89
N SER A 610 -10.82 18.02 4.57
CA SER A 610 -11.11 16.89 3.69
C SER A 610 -10.15 15.68 3.82
N ASN A 611 -9.04 15.83 4.54
CA ASN A 611 -8.15 14.73 4.88
C ASN A 611 -8.60 13.92 6.09
N LEU A 612 -9.62 14.38 6.82
CA LEU A 612 -10.20 13.72 8.00
C LEU A 612 -9.12 13.37 9.04
N VAL A 613 -8.93 12.08 9.30
CA VAL A 613 -7.87 11.53 10.17
C VAL A 613 -6.71 10.94 9.36
N GLY A 614 -6.74 11.02 8.03
CA GLY A 614 -5.74 10.48 7.11
C GLY A 614 -4.73 11.51 6.61
N TYR A 615 -3.98 11.13 5.58
CA TYR A 615 -2.88 11.91 4.98
C TYR A 615 -3.14 12.29 3.50
N ALA A 616 -4.28 11.91 2.95
CA ALA A 616 -4.73 12.26 1.62
C ALA A 616 -6.14 12.84 1.68
N SER A 617 -6.51 13.70 0.74
CA SER A 617 -7.87 14.21 0.65
C SER A 617 -8.85 13.11 0.25
N TYR A 618 -9.97 13.06 0.93
CA TYR A 618 -11.08 12.16 0.64
C TYR A 618 -12.19 12.88 -0.10
N PRO A 619 -13.02 12.16 -0.86
CA PRO A 619 -14.17 12.75 -1.55
C PRO A 619 -15.22 13.23 -0.54
N ASP A 620 -15.95 14.29 -0.90
CA ASP A 620 -16.90 15.00 -0.03
C ASP A 620 -17.95 14.10 0.62
N ASN A 621 -18.44 13.09 -0.12
CA ASN A 621 -19.41 12.14 0.43
C ASN A 621 -18.84 11.30 1.58
N LEU A 622 -17.56 10.95 1.53
CA LEU A 622 -16.89 10.24 2.63
C LEU A 622 -16.62 11.19 3.80
N VAL A 623 -16.22 12.44 3.52
CA VAL A 623 -16.03 13.47 4.56
C VAL A 623 -17.32 13.67 5.35
N ARG A 624 -18.45 13.83 4.66
CA ARG A 624 -19.76 13.97 5.29
C ARG A 624 -20.17 12.73 6.10
N ALA A 625 -20.00 11.53 5.53
CA ALA A 625 -20.33 10.29 6.22
C ALA A 625 -19.47 10.07 7.47
N PHE A 626 -18.17 10.36 7.42
CA PHE A 626 -17.27 10.21 8.55
C PHE A 626 -17.63 11.16 9.71
N ILE A 627 -17.96 12.43 9.40
CA ILE A 627 -18.36 13.43 10.40
C ILE A 627 -19.69 13.03 11.03
N ALA A 628 -20.67 12.63 10.21
CA ALA A 628 -21.96 12.17 10.71
C ALA A 628 -21.83 10.97 11.65
N GLU A 629 -20.99 10.00 11.30
CA GLU A 629 -20.71 8.83 12.12
C GLU A 629 -19.97 9.22 13.41
N SER A 630 -18.95 10.07 13.33
CA SER A 630 -18.21 10.56 14.50
C SER A 630 -19.13 11.30 15.48
N ALA A 631 -20.06 12.11 14.94
CA ALA A 631 -21.06 12.83 15.73
C ALA A 631 -22.04 11.88 16.41
N ARG A 632 -22.46 10.80 15.73
CA ARG A 632 -23.33 9.76 16.25
C ARG A 632 -22.66 8.98 17.38
N GLU A 633 -21.39 8.65 17.24
CA GLU A 633 -20.60 7.88 18.20
C GLU A 633 -20.13 8.71 19.41
N GLY A 634 -20.38 10.01 19.43
CA GLY A 634 -20.22 10.80 20.64
C GLY A 634 -19.22 11.95 20.58
N ILE A 635 -18.74 12.33 19.40
CA ILE A 635 -17.98 13.59 19.23
C ILE A 635 -18.97 14.76 19.24
N ASP A 636 -18.64 15.78 20.03
CA ASP A 636 -19.47 16.97 20.25
C ASP A 636 -18.86 18.23 19.66
N VAL A 637 -17.53 18.34 19.71
CA VAL A 637 -16.75 19.48 19.25
C VAL A 637 -15.79 19.04 18.15
N PHE A 638 -15.92 19.66 16.99
CA PHE A 638 -15.05 19.39 15.84
C PHE A 638 -14.11 20.55 15.61
N ARG A 639 -12.82 20.35 15.89
CA ARG A 639 -11.75 21.30 15.57
C ARG A 639 -11.27 21.05 14.17
N VAL A 640 -11.81 21.79 13.20
CA VAL A 640 -11.50 21.65 11.78
C VAL A 640 -10.34 22.55 11.41
N PHE A 641 -9.27 21.97 10.83
CA PHE A 641 -8.08 22.73 10.42
C PHE A 641 -7.52 22.25 9.08
N ASP A 642 -6.71 23.09 8.48
CA ASP A 642 -5.78 22.77 7.41
C ASP A 642 -4.40 23.32 7.79
N SER A 643 -3.34 22.49 7.61
CA SER A 643 -1.98 22.87 8.05
C SER A 643 -1.39 24.07 7.30
N LEU A 644 -1.90 24.34 6.10
CA LEU A 644 -1.52 25.49 5.27
C LEU A 644 -2.53 26.64 5.34
N ASN A 645 -3.54 26.54 6.21
CA ASN A 645 -4.67 27.46 6.28
C ASN A 645 -5.42 27.59 4.94
N TRP A 646 -5.51 26.48 4.18
CA TRP A 646 -6.23 26.47 2.91
C TRP A 646 -7.71 26.20 3.14
N LEU A 647 -8.49 27.27 3.18
CA LEU A 647 -9.89 27.22 3.55
C LEU A 647 -10.75 26.28 2.68
N PRO A 648 -10.56 26.17 1.34
CA PRO A 648 -11.35 25.25 0.53
C PRO A 648 -11.25 23.78 0.99
N ASN A 649 -10.13 23.36 1.59
CA ASN A 649 -9.99 22.02 2.18
C ASN A 649 -10.82 21.84 3.46
N MET A 650 -11.22 22.92 4.11
CA MET A 650 -11.99 22.90 5.36
C MET A 650 -13.51 22.96 5.12
N GLU A 651 -13.95 23.52 4.00
CA GLU A 651 -15.36 23.89 3.74
C GLU A 651 -16.34 22.73 3.90
N THR A 652 -16.11 21.62 3.20
CA THR A 652 -17.01 20.46 3.27
C THR A 652 -17.15 19.91 4.69
N ALA A 653 -16.03 19.90 5.44
CA ALA A 653 -16.04 19.46 6.83
C ALA A 653 -16.78 20.42 7.74
N MET A 654 -16.56 21.72 7.61
CA MET A 654 -17.25 22.75 8.40
C MET A 654 -18.76 22.73 8.16
N ASP A 655 -19.17 22.67 6.89
CA ASP A 655 -20.58 22.58 6.50
C ASP A 655 -21.27 21.36 7.10
N GLU A 656 -20.60 20.22 7.09
CA GLU A 656 -21.18 19.01 7.63
C GLU A 656 -21.29 19.03 9.15
N VAL A 657 -20.30 19.57 9.88
CA VAL A 657 -20.36 19.74 11.33
C VAL A 657 -21.58 20.60 11.71
N LEU A 658 -21.78 21.73 11.01
CA LEU A 658 -22.93 22.58 11.21
C LEU A 658 -24.25 21.85 10.91
N ARG A 659 -24.29 21.08 9.82
CA ARG A 659 -25.47 20.30 9.45
C ARG A 659 -25.84 19.25 10.51
N GLN A 660 -24.82 18.66 11.17
CA GLN A 660 -25.03 17.71 12.27
C GLN A 660 -25.43 18.40 13.60
N GLY A 661 -25.50 19.71 13.65
CA GLY A 661 -25.83 20.47 14.87
C GLY A 661 -24.75 20.34 15.96
N LYS A 662 -23.51 20.11 15.57
CA LYS A 662 -22.36 19.98 16.48
C LYS A 662 -21.57 21.27 16.60
N PHE A 663 -20.76 21.38 17.65
CA PHE A 663 -19.96 22.59 17.89
C PHE A 663 -18.76 22.62 16.94
N LEU A 664 -18.69 23.69 16.13
CA LEU A 664 -17.63 23.90 15.15
C LEU A 664 -16.57 24.84 15.69
N GLU A 665 -15.34 24.36 15.87
CA GLU A 665 -14.15 25.19 16.02
C GLU A 665 -13.46 25.35 14.66
N GLY A 666 -13.57 26.56 14.09
CA GLY A 666 -12.81 26.94 12.92
C GLY A 666 -11.37 27.29 13.33
N THR A 667 -10.37 26.66 12.69
CA THR A 667 -8.99 26.75 13.17
C THR A 667 -8.09 27.52 12.21
N VAL A 668 -7.25 28.39 12.76
CA VAL A 668 -6.10 28.99 12.07
C VAL A 668 -4.80 28.43 12.65
N CYS A 669 -3.95 27.85 11.80
CA CYS A 669 -2.62 27.41 12.20
C CYS A 669 -1.69 28.63 12.30
N TYR A 670 -1.05 28.78 13.47
CA TYR A 670 -0.08 29.85 13.71
C TYR A 670 1.32 29.41 13.29
N THR A 671 1.99 30.29 12.54
CA THR A 671 3.38 30.12 12.14
C THR A 671 4.08 31.48 12.07
N GLY A 672 5.40 31.50 12.09
CA GLY A 672 6.17 32.75 12.07
C GLY A 672 6.16 33.50 13.39
N ASP A 673 6.37 34.80 13.32
CA ASP A 673 6.36 35.71 14.47
C ASP A 673 5.70 37.05 14.08
N ILE A 674 4.51 37.32 14.59
CA ILE A 674 3.78 38.56 14.30
C ILE A 674 4.43 39.82 14.90
N LEU A 675 5.45 39.70 15.74
CA LEU A 675 6.21 40.78 16.28
C LEU A 675 7.46 41.14 15.44
N ASP A 676 7.83 40.29 14.49
CA ASP A 676 8.96 40.52 13.61
C ASP A 676 8.53 41.40 12.41
N PRO A 677 8.97 42.67 12.33
CA PRO A 677 8.56 43.55 11.26
C PRO A 677 9.18 43.22 9.90
N THR A 678 10.11 42.31 9.84
CA THR A 678 10.75 41.88 8.58
C THR A 678 9.98 40.78 7.84
N ARG A 679 8.97 40.20 8.48
CA ARG A 679 8.11 39.19 7.90
C ARG A 679 6.89 39.83 7.20
N ASP A 680 6.73 39.52 5.93
CA ASP A 680 5.64 40.00 5.07
C ASP A 680 4.48 38.99 4.94
N ARG A 681 4.69 37.77 5.40
CA ARG A 681 3.68 36.71 5.46
C ARG A 681 3.26 36.42 6.91
N TYR A 682 2.06 35.86 7.06
CA TYR A 682 1.52 35.48 8.38
C TYR A 682 1.56 36.63 9.39
N THR A 683 1.17 37.82 8.92
CA THR A 683 1.08 39.04 9.72
C THR A 683 -0.14 39.00 10.64
N LEU A 684 -0.19 39.92 11.58
CA LEU A 684 -1.37 40.08 12.44
C LEU A 684 -2.66 40.29 11.62
N GLU A 685 -2.60 41.08 10.54
CA GLU A 685 -3.72 41.30 9.62
C GLU A 685 -4.17 40.01 8.92
N TYR A 686 -3.22 39.15 8.52
CA TYR A 686 -3.54 37.85 7.96
C TYR A 686 -4.39 37.01 8.91
N TYR A 687 -4.02 36.91 10.19
CA TYR A 687 -4.76 36.15 11.19
C TYR A 687 -6.14 36.76 11.47
N VAL A 688 -6.24 38.06 11.53
CA VAL A 688 -7.53 38.75 11.70
C VAL A 688 -8.47 38.49 10.53
N ASN A 689 -7.97 38.59 9.30
CA ASN A 689 -8.79 38.37 8.11
C ASN A 689 -9.24 36.89 8.01
N PHE A 690 -8.37 35.95 8.35
CA PHE A 690 -8.74 34.54 8.35
C PHE A 690 -9.77 34.22 9.44
N ALA A 691 -9.62 34.78 10.62
CA ALA A 691 -10.57 34.62 11.73
C ALA A 691 -11.96 35.15 11.36
N LYS A 692 -12.04 36.34 10.74
CA LYS A 692 -13.31 36.89 10.24
C LYS A 692 -13.98 35.99 9.20
N GLU A 693 -13.18 35.34 8.33
CA GLU A 693 -13.73 34.45 7.33
C GLU A 693 -14.28 33.17 7.97
N LEU A 694 -13.60 32.62 8.99
CA LEU A 694 -14.11 31.48 9.75
C LEU A 694 -15.41 31.80 10.51
N GLU A 695 -15.46 32.96 11.14
CA GLU A 695 -16.70 33.45 11.79
C GLU A 695 -17.83 33.61 10.78
N ARG A 696 -17.58 34.24 9.62
CA ARG A 696 -18.59 34.43 8.55
C ARG A 696 -19.14 33.09 8.03
N ARG A 697 -18.34 32.02 8.11
CA ARG A 697 -18.74 30.66 7.72
C ARG A 697 -19.44 29.88 8.83
N GLY A 698 -19.75 30.55 9.95
CA GLY A 698 -20.54 29.94 11.02
C GLY A 698 -19.74 29.17 12.04
N ALA A 699 -18.42 29.37 12.14
CA ALA A 699 -17.66 28.82 13.27
C ALA A 699 -18.19 29.35 14.59
N HIS A 700 -18.45 28.47 15.55
CA HIS A 700 -18.91 28.85 16.89
C HIS A 700 -17.75 29.38 17.75
N MET A 701 -16.51 28.99 17.43
CA MET A 701 -15.29 29.36 18.15
C MET A 701 -14.12 29.42 17.17
N LEU A 702 -13.19 30.36 17.38
CA LEU A 702 -11.92 30.44 16.68
C LEU A 702 -10.87 29.65 17.47
N ALA A 703 -10.27 28.64 16.89
CA ALA A 703 -9.09 28.00 17.46
C ALA A 703 -7.80 28.56 16.84
N ILE A 704 -6.88 29.04 17.66
CA ILE A 704 -5.49 29.36 17.26
C ILE A 704 -4.64 28.15 17.55
N LYS A 705 -4.13 27.52 16.52
CA LYS A 705 -3.34 26.28 16.63
C LYS A 705 -1.87 26.54 16.37
N ASP A 706 -1.10 26.63 17.45
CA ASP A 706 0.36 26.72 17.44
C ASP A 706 0.97 25.31 17.60
N MET A 707 1.21 24.66 16.50
CA MET A 707 1.69 23.26 16.48
C MET A 707 3.16 23.11 16.92
N SER A 708 3.89 24.19 16.97
CA SER A 708 5.35 24.19 17.20
C SER A 708 5.79 24.87 18.50
N GLY A 709 4.90 25.60 19.16
CA GLY A 709 5.27 26.42 20.30
C GLY A 709 5.97 27.74 19.89
N LEU A 710 5.58 28.30 18.72
CA LEU A 710 6.16 29.53 18.17
C LEU A 710 5.55 30.81 18.75
N LEU A 711 4.33 30.72 19.22
CA LEU A 711 3.60 31.89 19.75
C LEU A 711 4.23 32.35 21.08
N LYS A 712 4.97 33.45 21.01
CA LYS A 712 5.62 34.03 22.16
C LYS A 712 4.62 34.73 23.09
N PRO A 713 4.88 34.89 24.38
CA PRO A 713 3.93 35.47 25.35
C PRO A 713 3.36 36.85 24.94
N TYR A 714 4.21 37.78 24.53
CA TYR A 714 3.75 39.11 24.08
C TYR A 714 3.07 39.10 22.71
N ALA A 715 3.43 38.16 21.83
CA ALA A 715 2.74 37.94 20.58
C ALA A 715 1.32 37.40 20.83
N ALA A 716 1.15 36.51 21.79
CA ALA A 716 -0.17 36.00 22.20
C ALA A 716 -1.04 37.10 22.77
N LYS A 717 -0.49 37.94 23.67
CA LYS A 717 -1.24 39.09 24.20
C LYS A 717 -1.71 40.00 23.07
N LYS A 718 -0.86 40.37 22.13
CA LYS A 718 -1.19 41.22 20.98
C LYS A 718 -2.22 40.54 20.06
N LEU A 719 -2.03 39.27 19.71
CA LEU A 719 -2.94 38.57 18.81
C LEU A 719 -4.33 38.43 19.40
N VAL A 720 -4.43 37.93 20.64
CA VAL A 720 -5.70 37.69 21.31
C VAL A 720 -6.44 39.03 21.54
N SER A 721 -5.76 40.06 22.07
CA SER A 721 -6.40 41.34 22.29
C SER A 721 -6.94 42.00 21.01
N THR A 722 -6.24 41.82 19.87
CA THR A 722 -6.71 42.29 18.56
C THR A 722 -7.91 41.48 18.08
N LEU A 723 -7.82 40.14 18.15
CA LEU A 723 -8.92 39.27 17.73
C LEU A 723 -10.20 39.51 18.55
N LYS A 724 -10.08 39.68 19.87
CA LYS A 724 -11.24 40.03 20.75
C LYS A 724 -11.95 41.33 20.36
N GLN A 725 -11.29 42.25 19.66
CA GLN A 725 -11.88 43.50 19.13
C GLN A 725 -12.49 43.32 17.74
N GLU A 726 -12.01 42.32 16.97
CA GLU A 726 -12.30 42.17 15.55
C GLU A 726 -13.34 41.09 15.21
N ILE A 727 -13.53 40.08 16.11
CA ILE A 727 -14.49 38.98 15.95
C ILE A 727 -15.41 38.88 17.17
N GLY A 728 -16.61 38.35 16.95
CA GLY A 728 -17.63 38.16 17.99
C GLY A 728 -17.70 36.78 18.60
N ILE A 729 -16.91 35.81 18.09
CA ILE A 729 -16.86 34.44 18.61
C ILE A 729 -15.76 34.27 19.63
N PRO A 730 -15.90 33.28 20.57
CA PRO A 730 -14.85 33.01 21.55
C PRO A 730 -13.57 32.50 20.91
N ILE A 731 -12.44 32.61 21.63
CA ILE A 731 -11.12 32.26 21.18
C ILE A 731 -10.59 31.11 22.01
N HIS A 732 -10.14 30.03 21.35
CA HIS A 732 -9.49 28.88 21.94
C HIS A 732 -8.02 28.86 21.52
N LEU A 733 -7.09 28.79 22.48
CA LEU A 733 -5.66 28.75 22.17
C LEU A 733 -5.05 27.38 22.47
N HIS A 734 -4.46 26.79 21.43
CA HIS A 734 -3.69 25.55 21.50
C HIS A 734 -2.23 25.82 21.22
N THR A 735 -1.33 25.29 22.06
CA THR A 735 0.12 25.34 21.81
C THR A 735 0.83 24.15 22.43
N HIS A 736 2.04 23.84 21.92
CA HIS A 736 2.94 22.83 22.47
C HIS A 736 4.07 23.48 23.29
N ASN A 737 4.37 22.95 24.48
CA ASN A 737 5.33 23.55 25.39
C ASN A 737 6.80 23.16 25.10
N THR A 738 7.16 23.11 23.82
CA THR A 738 8.48 22.69 23.36
C THR A 738 9.61 23.60 23.84
N THR A 739 9.31 24.90 24.01
CA THR A 739 10.27 25.94 24.40
C THR A 739 10.25 26.28 25.89
N ASP A 740 9.33 25.68 26.66
CA ASP A 740 9.02 26.01 28.07
C ASP A 740 8.46 27.42 28.31
N ASN A 741 8.15 28.18 27.25
CA ASN A 741 7.56 29.50 27.34
C ASN A 741 6.03 29.49 27.34
N GLN A 742 5.39 28.35 27.08
CA GLN A 742 3.98 28.35 26.68
C GLN A 742 3.01 28.51 27.88
N ILE A 743 3.47 28.25 29.12
CA ILE A 743 2.71 28.65 30.31
C ILE A 743 2.61 30.17 30.36
N ALA A 744 3.72 30.90 30.18
CA ALA A 744 3.73 32.35 30.10
C ALA A 744 2.87 32.90 28.93
N THR A 745 2.88 32.18 27.78
CA THR A 745 2.01 32.47 26.64
C THR A 745 0.54 32.40 27.05
N TYR A 746 0.14 31.36 27.78
CA TYR A 746 -1.25 31.22 28.26
C TYR A 746 -1.64 32.29 29.27
N LEU A 747 -0.74 32.65 30.18
CA LEU A 747 -1.00 33.72 31.13
C LEU A 747 -1.20 35.05 30.42
N MET A 748 -0.34 35.38 29.45
CA MET A 748 -0.49 36.60 28.64
C MET A 748 -1.77 36.60 27.76
N ALA A 749 -2.14 35.43 27.25
CA ALA A 749 -3.38 35.28 26.49
C ALA A 749 -4.61 35.40 27.40
N ALA A 750 -4.55 34.84 28.63
CA ALA A 750 -5.61 34.94 29.61
C ALA A 750 -5.86 36.42 30.01
N GLU A 751 -4.79 37.20 30.26
CA GLU A 751 -4.88 38.63 30.48
C GLU A 751 -5.50 39.41 29.29
N ALA A 752 -5.24 38.91 28.05
CA ALA A 752 -5.79 39.51 26.82
C ALA A 752 -7.23 39.05 26.54
N GLY A 753 -7.79 38.15 27.34
CA GLY A 753 -9.19 37.74 27.27
C GLY A 753 -9.44 36.48 26.43
N VAL A 754 -8.44 35.59 26.23
CA VAL A 754 -8.68 34.26 25.63
C VAL A 754 -9.71 33.49 26.45
N ASP A 755 -10.61 32.79 25.81
CA ASP A 755 -11.73 32.14 26.49
C ASP A 755 -11.39 30.72 26.96
N VAL A 756 -10.68 29.93 26.12
CA VAL A 756 -10.32 28.53 26.39
C VAL A 756 -8.84 28.30 26.05
N VAL A 757 -8.17 27.43 26.80
CA VAL A 757 -6.81 26.95 26.47
C VAL A 757 -6.71 25.43 26.56
N ASP A 758 -5.88 24.83 25.69
CA ASP A 758 -5.55 23.41 25.73
C ASP A 758 -4.45 23.10 26.73
N THR A 759 -4.67 22.14 27.58
CA THR A 759 -3.68 21.68 28.55
C THR A 759 -3.63 20.15 28.60
N ALA A 760 -2.60 19.61 29.25
CA ALA A 760 -2.55 18.19 29.58
C ALA A 760 -2.25 18.01 31.07
N ILE A 761 -2.71 16.92 31.67
CA ILE A 761 -2.40 16.57 33.05
C ILE A 761 -0.89 16.41 33.22
N GLY A 762 -0.33 16.96 34.29
CA GLY A 762 1.10 17.16 34.56
C GLY A 762 2.07 16.10 34.02
N PRO A 763 1.92 14.79 34.30
CA PRO A 763 2.84 13.78 33.80
C PRO A 763 2.83 13.58 32.29
N LEU A 764 1.73 13.93 31.61
CA LEU A 764 1.60 13.86 30.15
C LEU A 764 1.66 15.25 29.50
N ALA A 765 2.12 16.26 30.22
CA ALA A 765 2.30 17.62 29.75
C ALA A 765 3.75 17.97 29.39
N ASN A 766 3.94 19.16 28.85
CA ASN A 766 5.23 19.81 28.55
C ASN A 766 6.03 19.13 27.41
N LEU A 767 7.20 19.68 27.13
CA LEU A 767 8.04 19.25 25.99
C LEU A 767 7.26 19.34 24.68
N THR A 768 7.14 18.23 23.95
CA THR A 768 6.35 18.18 22.70
C THR A 768 4.85 18.08 22.93
N SER A 769 4.37 18.05 24.19
CA SER A 769 2.96 18.10 24.56
C SER A 769 2.53 19.51 24.95
N GLN A 770 1.26 19.66 25.38
CA GLN A 770 0.68 20.93 25.82
C GLN A 770 1.22 21.36 27.19
N PRO A 771 1.07 22.65 27.59
CA PRO A 771 1.36 23.10 28.94
C PRO A 771 0.62 22.29 30.01
N SER A 772 1.26 22.13 31.16
CA SER A 772 0.68 21.42 32.30
C SER A 772 -0.57 22.10 32.86
N MET A 773 -1.69 21.36 32.89
CA MET A 773 -2.93 21.82 33.51
C MET A 773 -2.71 22.21 34.97
N ASN A 774 -2.00 21.34 35.73
CA ASN A 774 -1.69 21.59 37.13
C ASN A 774 -0.97 22.92 37.33
N ALA A 775 0.01 23.23 36.45
CA ALA A 775 0.78 24.49 36.56
C ALA A 775 -0.06 25.72 36.13
N VAL A 776 -0.89 25.62 35.09
CA VAL A 776 -1.76 26.73 34.66
C VAL A 776 -2.80 27.05 35.74
N VAL A 777 -3.43 26.02 36.32
CA VAL A 777 -4.42 26.17 37.41
C VAL A 777 -3.81 26.86 38.62
N GLU A 778 -2.65 26.40 39.09
CA GLU A 778 -1.97 27.02 40.20
C GLU A 778 -1.49 28.46 39.90
N SER A 779 -1.05 28.73 38.66
CA SER A 779 -0.62 30.08 38.26
C SER A 779 -1.75 31.12 38.28
N LEU A 780 -2.98 30.70 38.01
CA LEU A 780 -4.17 31.58 37.94
C LEU A 780 -4.96 31.58 39.24
N ARG A 781 -4.60 30.75 40.21
CA ARG A 781 -5.33 30.61 41.47
C ARG A 781 -5.43 31.94 42.21
N GLY A 782 -6.67 32.30 42.55
CA GLY A 782 -6.95 33.56 43.23
C GLY A 782 -6.83 34.82 42.36
N GLN A 783 -6.60 34.66 41.06
CA GLN A 783 -6.59 35.78 40.10
C GLN A 783 -7.99 35.97 39.43
N GLU A 784 -8.15 37.02 38.69
CA GLU A 784 -9.43 37.34 38.00
C GLU A 784 -9.85 36.21 37.02
N ARG A 785 -8.87 35.53 36.44
CA ARG A 785 -9.07 34.44 35.47
C ARG A 785 -8.93 33.06 36.09
N ASP A 786 -9.08 32.95 37.44
CA ASP A 786 -9.01 31.65 38.15
C ASP A 786 -9.93 30.63 37.52
N THR A 787 -9.38 29.44 37.21
CA THR A 787 -10.09 28.39 36.50
C THR A 787 -11.15 27.67 37.35
N GLY A 788 -10.98 27.72 38.68
CA GLY A 788 -11.87 27.10 39.66
C GLY A 788 -11.63 25.60 39.93
N PHE A 789 -10.62 24.99 39.29
CA PHE A 789 -10.30 23.59 39.56
C PHE A 789 -9.60 23.42 40.92
N ASP A 790 -9.90 22.30 41.61
CA ASP A 790 -9.23 21.91 42.85
C ASP A 790 -7.86 21.27 42.54
N PRO A 791 -6.74 21.91 42.93
CA PRO A 791 -5.38 21.38 42.68
C PRO A 791 -5.13 20.02 43.32
N GLN A 792 -5.76 19.72 44.48
CA GLN A 792 -5.58 18.42 45.15
C GLN A 792 -6.25 17.31 44.36
N ARG A 793 -7.43 17.57 43.80
CA ARG A 793 -8.13 16.62 42.95
C ARG A 793 -7.39 16.40 41.61
N LEU A 794 -6.82 17.48 41.04
CA LEU A 794 -5.99 17.36 39.83
C LEU A 794 -4.72 16.54 40.13
N GLN A 795 -4.18 16.59 41.34
CA GLN A 795 -3.02 15.78 41.71
C GLN A 795 -3.37 14.27 41.70
N GLU A 796 -4.57 13.87 42.08
CA GLU A 796 -5.01 12.46 41.98
C GLU A 796 -4.94 11.94 40.52
N LEU A 797 -5.36 12.73 39.54
CA LEU A 797 -5.20 12.38 38.13
C LEU A 797 -3.72 12.36 37.71
N ALA A 798 -2.94 13.34 38.17
CA ALA A 798 -1.51 13.40 37.87
C ALA A 798 -0.78 12.17 38.41
N ASP A 799 -1.05 11.74 39.62
CA ASP A 799 -0.45 10.53 40.21
C ASP A 799 -0.78 9.28 39.39
N TYR A 800 -2.03 9.15 38.95
CA TYR A 800 -2.45 8.05 38.08
C TYR A 800 -1.68 8.06 36.75
N TRP A 801 -1.63 9.20 36.07
CA TRP A 801 -0.98 9.30 34.77
C TRP A 801 0.56 9.21 34.88
N ALA A 802 1.15 9.56 36.03
CA ALA A 802 2.56 9.30 36.29
C ALA A 802 2.86 7.79 36.30
N ASP A 803 2.08 7.03 37.07
CA ASP A 803 2.22 5.57 37.14
C ASP A 803 1.95 4.89 35.78
N VAL A 804 1.00 5.41 35.00
CA VAL A 804 0.71 4.91 33.65
C VAL A 804 1.87 5.23 32.72
N ARG A 805 2.40 6.47 32.70
CA ARG A 805 3.51 6.88 31.81
C ARG A 805 4.73 6.00 31.93
N LEU A 806 5.10 5.59 33.15
CA LEU A 806 6.23 4.68 33.39
C LEU A 806 6.12 3.37 32.61
N ARG A 807 4.91 2.84 32.42
CA ARG A 807 4.66 1.61 31.64
C ARG A 807 4.86 1.78 30.14
N TYR A 808 4.88 3.01 29.66
CA TYR A 808 5.08 3.39 28.26
C TYR A 808 6.47 3.99 27.99
N GLU A 809 7.41 3.87 28.92
CA GLU A 809 8.75 4.45 28.85
C GLU A 809 9.49 4.06 27.56
N SER A 810 9.28 2.84 27.06
CA SER A 810 9.87 2.36 25.80
C SER A 810 9.44 3.18 24.58
N PHE A 811 8.31 3.88 24.66
CA PHE A 811 7.76 4.77 23.63
C PHE A 811 8.05 6.26 23.90
N ASP A 812 8.53 6.60 25.09
CA ASP A 812 8.89 7.96 25.49
C ASP A 812 10.33 8.31 25.03
N LYS A 813 10.49 8.40 23.71
CA LYS A 813 11.78 8.66 23.05
C LYS A 813 11.98 10.11 22.59
N GLY A 814 11.04 10.99 22.91
CA GLY A 814 11.08 12.39 22.51
C GLY A 814 12.11 13.25 23.27
N LEU A 815 11.99 14.55 23.12
CA LEU A 815 12.80 15.54 23.83
C LEU A 815 12.78 15.28 25.35
N LYS A 816 13.95 15.38 25.98
CA LYS A 816 14.09 15.26 27.44
C LYS A 816 14.25 16.61 28.13
N VAL A 817 14.52 17.65 27.35
CA VAL A 817 14.64 19.04 27.82
C VAL A 817 13.98 19.98 26.81
N PRO A 818 13.46 21.12 27.22
CA PRO A 818 12.95 22.15 26.32
C PRO A 818 14.03 22.65 25.36
N VAL A 819 13.63 23.05 24.16
CA VAL A 819 14.54 23.53 23.12
C VAL A 819 14.02 24.84 22.52
N THR A 820 14.87 25.86 22.43
CA THR A 820 14.53 27.16 21.85
C THR A 820 14.92 27.30 20.38
N ASP A 821 15.64 26.31 19.85
CA ASP A 821 16.00 26.27 18.42
C ASP A 821 14.77 26.11 17.50
N ILE A 822 13.61 25.73 18.06
CA ILE A 822 12.33 25.69 17.36
C ILE A 822 11.95 27.07 16.77
N TYR A 823 12.31 28.17 17.44
CA TYR A 823 12.10 29.52 16.91
C TYR A 823 12.94 29.82 15.66
N ARG A 824 14.00 29.03 15.41
CA ARG A 824 14.84 29.13 14.25
C ARG A 824 14.39 28.22 13.12
N TYR A 825 14.04 26.97 13.45
CA TYR A 825 13.75 25.92 12.45
C TYR A 825 12.27 25.70 12.18
N GLU A 826 11.39 26.17 13.06
CA GLU A 826 9.93 26.14 12.95
C GLU A 826 9.34 24.73 12.76
N ILE A 827 10.04 23.68 13.26
CA ILE A 827 9.63 22.28 13.13
C ILE A 827 8.51 21.98 14.14
N PRO A 828 7.31 21.50 13.72
CA PRO A 828 6.25 21.10 14.64
C PRO A 828 6.70 20.07 15.67
N GLY A 829 6.24 20.19 16.94
CA GLY A 829 6.69 19.35 18.05
C GLY A 829 6.53 17.85 17.78
N GLY A 830 5.37 17.42 17.25
CA GLY A 830 5.16 16.02 16.88
C GLY A 830 6.07 15.53 15.72
N GLN A 831 6.40 16.41 14.78
CA GLN A 831 7.35 16.11 13.71
C GLN A 831 8.79 16.08 14.23
N TYR A 832 9.16 16.98 15.14
CA TYR A 832 10.49 16.99 15.75
C TYR A 832 10.78 15.65 16.45
N THR A 833 9.83 15.14 17.23
CA THR A 833 9.93 13.86 17.94
C THR A 833 10.08 12.66 16.98
N ASN A 834 9.46 12.72 15.81
CA ASN A 834 9.55 11.66 14.82
C ASN A 834 10.77 11.80 13.89
N LEU A 835 11.22 13.02 13.60
CA LEU A 835 12.31 13.30 12.68
C LEU A 835 13.65 12.76 13.19
N GLN A 836 13.95 12.93 14.46
CA GLN A 836 15.23 12.49 15.04
C GLN A 836 15.43 10.96 14.93
N PRO A 837 14.48 10.09 15.33
CA PRO A 837 14.62 8.64 15.17
C PRO A 837 14.70 8.21 13.70
N GLN A 838 13.99 8.92 12.80
CA GLN A 838 14.07 8.64 11.36
C GLN A 838 15.46 8.94 10.81
N VAL A 839 16.04 10.09 11.16
CA VAL A 839 17.39 10.48 10.75
C VAL A 839 18.44 9.53 11.34
N GLU A 840 18.26 9.08 12.59
CA GLU A 840 19.11 8.08 13.23
C GLU A 840 19.00 6.72 12.51
N SER A 841 17.80 6.30 12.13
CA SER A 841 17.59 5.04 11.39
C SER A 841 18.24 5.02 10.01
N LEU A 842 18.41 6.19 9.41
CA LEU A 842 19.13 6.39 8.14
C LEU A 842 20.65 6.49 8.33
N GLY A 843 21.18 6.36 9.57
CA GLY A 843 22.58 6.51 9.86
C GLY A 843 23.09 7.95 9.83
N LEU A 844 22.19 8.94 9.76
CA LEU A 844 22.49 10.37 9.65
C LEU A 844 22.35 11.12 10.97
N GLY A 845 22.22 10.43 12.10
CA GLY A 845 22.03 11.06 13.42
C GLY A 845 23.08 12.10 13.75
N HIS A 846 24.35 11.89 13.37
CA HIS A 846 25.45 12.84 13.54
C HIS A 846 25.29 14.12 12.71
N ARG A 847 24.42 14.12 11.69
CA ARG A 847 24.11 15.27 10.82
C ARG A 847 22.75 15.90 11.12
N PHE A 848 22.15 15.61 12.27
CA PHE A 848 20.80 16.08 12.61
C PHE A 848 20.69 17.62 12.58
N ALA A 849 21.75 18.33 12.94
CA ALA A 849 21.78 19.80 12.85
C ALA A 849 21.65 20.30 11.38
N GLU A 850 22.30 19.63 10.44
CA GLU A 850 22.19 19.95 9.01
C GLU A 850 20.78 19.63 8.47
N VAL A 851 20.18 18.53 8.94
CA VAL A 851 18.80 18.15 8.57
C VAL A 851 17.81 19.23 9.04
N LYS A 852 17.97 19.74 10.24
CA LYS A 852 17.15 20.87 10.76
C LYS A 852 17.29 22.14 9.91
N GLU A 853 18.50 22.48 9.50
CA GLU A 853 18.74 23.65 8.63
C GLU A 853 18.15 23.43 7.22
N MET A 854 18.26 22.22 6.71
CA MET A 854 17.63 21.87 5.42
C MET A 854 16.10 21.96 5.50
N TYR A 855 15.50 21.47 6.60
CA TYR A 855 14.06 21.60 6.84
C TYR A 855 13.61 23.06 6.77
N ARG A 856 14.34 23.97 7.44
CA ARG A 856 14.08 25.41 7.39
C ARG A 856 14.20 25.99 5.98
N THR A 857 15.14 25.50 5.18
CA THR A 857 15.37 26.01 3.83
C THR A 857 14.28 25.59 2.86
N VAL A 858 13.69 24.40 3.07
CA VAL A 858 12.64 23.83 2.20
C VAL A 858 11.26 24.40 2.53
N ASN A 859 11.01 24.66 3.81
CA ASN A 859 9.77 25.32 4.25
C ASN A 859 9.81 26.83 4.06
#